data_692813af374bc69ceddb94b430db49ab
#
_entry.id   692813af374bc69ceddb94b430db49ab
#
_cell.length_a   1.000
_cell.length_b   1.000
_cell.length_c   1.000
_cell.angle_alpha   90.00
_cell.angle_beta   90.00
_cell.angle_gamma   90.00
#
_symmetry.space_group_name_H-M   'P 1'
#
loop_
_entity.id
_entity.type
_entity.pdbx_description
1 polymer ?
#
loop_
_entity_poly.entity_id
_entity_poly.type
_entity_poly.pdbx_seq_one_letter_code
_entity_poly.pdbx_strand_id
1 'polypeptide(L)'
;ALLLRDELGIKTAGDLLRHYPSHYVDRSAIYRISDLRGSDLPAAVQLRGRFISMSVQGEGRKSRLVAIFSDGTGTIETVWFQRPRQVARALNPDVTYVIFGKPVEFNRHWSIAHPEVDTESAATDRKGLRGVYPLTEKLRSRGISSRLIAAWIDEILPITASIPEVLPHEITAGLSLMPLDQTLRAIHRPANMLELDKARYRLKFEELFFLELNILRYSRSRNKALRGHIFGKIGQYFHDFYSQCLPFELTGAQKRVIKEIRADMATGRQMNRLLQGDVGSGKTLVALLCMLIAIDNGTQACLMAPTEILATQHFQTISGLAAAIGVNIRLLTGSTPARERGEIHAGLLDGTIHILIGTHAVIEDTVRFANLGFVVIDEQHRFGVAQRAKLWNKAAIAPHVLVMTATPIPRTLAMTVYGDLDVSIIDELPPGRKPVLTLLRYDSQRQSVYDGIHRQLLQGRQVYIVYPLIDENEKSDLHSLEQGYEFISHLFKDFKVAYVHGRMKPAEKDRQMTRFASGDAHILVATTVIEVGVNVPNASVMVIENAERFGLSQLHQLRGRVGRGADQSYCILMSKESIGKDTRRRLEVMTSTTDGFIVSEADLKLRGPGDIEGTMQSGLPIELKMASLVTDGPVIESARAAAIGLLDSDPSLGSHPAVRARWAELFAGTQDWARIS
;
A
#
# COMPACT_ATOMS: atom_id res chain seq x y z
N ALA A 1 -12.18 13.22 -33.02
CA ALA A 1 -13.15 12.94 -31.94
C ALA A 1 -13.19 11.44 -31.59
N LEU A 2 -13.48 10.52 -32.56
CA LEU A 2 -13.58 9.08 -32.25
C LEU A 2 -12.32 8.51 -31.63
N LEU A 3 -11.14 8.87 -32.14
CA LEU A 3 -9.88 8.37 -31.63
C LEU A 3 -9.57 8.83 -30.17
N LEU A 4 -9.96 10.05 -29.82
CA LEU A 4 -9.82 10.54 -28.42
C LEU A 4 -10.77 9.83 -27.47
N ARG A 5 -11.98 9.51 -27.95
CA ARG A 5 -12.94 8.72 -27.18
C ARG A 5 -12.44 7.30 -26.93
N ASP A 6 -11.94 6.64 -27.97
CA ASP A 6 -11.56 5.23 -27.89
C ASP A 6 -10.23 5.00 -27.13
N GLU A 7 -9.30 5.97 -27.19
CA GLU A 7 -7.96 5.85 -26.58
C GLU A 7 -7.82 6.55 -25.21
N LEU A 8 -8.56 7.62 -24.98
CA LEU A 8 -8.46 8.45 -23.75
C LEU A 8 -9.80 8.61 -23.02
N GLY A 9 -10.87 8.01 -23.50
CA GLY A 9 -12.22 8.13 -22.92
C GLY A 9 -12.83 9.53 -23.04
N ILE A 10 -12.21 10.45 -23.81
CA ILE A 10 -12.63 11.85 -23.95
C ILE A 10 -13.83 11.94 -24.92
N LYS A 11 -15.00 12.25 -24.38
CA LYS A 11 -16.26 12.38 -25.14
C LYS A 11 -16.74 13.82 -25.26
N THR A 12 -16.44 14.65 -24.29
CA THR A 12 -16.93 16.04 -24.16
C THR A 12 -15.77 17.03 -23.97
N ALA A 13 -16.05 18.32 -24.11
CA ALA A 13 -15.11 19.40 -23.77
C ALA A 13 -14.74 19.36 -22.27
N GLY A 14 -15.70 18.99 -21.40
CA GLY A 14 -15.44 18.83 -19.98
C GLY A 14 -14.47 17.67 -19.68
N ASP A 15 -14.53 16.57 -20.44
CA ASP A 15 -13.56 15.47 -20.30
C ASP A 15 -12.17 15.93 -20.75
N LEU A 16 -12.08 16.73 -21.81
CA LEU A 16 -10.81 17.27 -22.31
C LEU A 16 -10.18 18.23 -21.30
N LEU A 17 -10.97 19.06 -20.63
CA LEU A 17 -10.51 19.92 -19.51
C LEU A 17 -10.08 19.12 -18.27
N ARG A 18 -10.48 17.85 -18.15
CA ARG A 18 -10.05 16.93 -17.10
C ARG A 18 -8.97 15.93 -17.57
N HIS A 19 -8.42 16.14 -18.76
CA HIS A 19 -7.23 15.44 -19.22
C HIS A 19 -6.00 16.26 -18.83
N TYR A 20 -5.48 16.00 -17.63
CA TYR A 20 -4.44 16.80 -16.99
C TYR A 20 -3.04 16.53 -17.56
N PRO A 21 -2.13 17.53 -17.55
CA PRO A 21 -0.74 17.31 -17.92
C PRO A 21 -0.03 16.33 -16.98
N SER A 22 0.78 15.43 -17.52
CA SER A 22 1.61 14.50 -16.74
C SER A 22 2.79 15.20 -16.05
N HIS A 23 3.36 16.21 -16.71
CA HIS A 23 4.44 17.03 -16.19
C HIS A 23 4.44 18.40 -16.86
N TYR A 24 5.24 19.32 -16.33
CA TYR A 24 5.36 20.68 -16.84
C TYR A 24 6.78 20.96 -17.24
N VAL A 25 6.90 21.76 -18.30
CA VAL A 25 8.17 22.24 -18.84
C VAL A 25 8.20 23.74 -18.66
N ASP A 26 9.27 24.23 -18.04
CA ASP A 26 9.48 25.66 -17.90
C ASP A 26 10.10 26.24 -19.17
N ARG A 27 9.37 27.16 -19.81
CA ARG A 27 9.80 27.92 -20.98
C ARG A 27 9.97 29.41 -20.67
N SER A 28 10.23 29.76 -19.42
CA SER A 28 10.43 31.16 -19.03
C SER A 28 11.83 31.68 -19.39
N ALA A 29 12.84 30.81 -19.34
CA ALA A 29 14.23 31.19 -19.59
C ALA A 29 14.72 30.80 -21.00
N ILE A 30 15.44 31.70 -21.64
CA ILE A 30 16.20 31.41 -22.86
C ILE A 30 17.67 31.39 -22.46
N TYR A 31 18.33 30.25 -22.74
CA TYR A 31 19.73 30.01 -22.43
C TYR A 31 20.61 30.36 -23.64
N ARG A 32 21.89 30.59 -23.38
CA ARG A 32 22.89 30.70 -24.44
C ARG A 32 23.57 29.37 -24.67
N ILE A 33 24.04 29.10 -25.88
CA ILE A 33 24.78 27.88 -26.21
C ILE A 33 26.07 27.81 -25.38
N SER A 34 26.70 28.95 -25.09
CA SER A 34 27.88 29.04 -24.21
C SER A 34 27.59 28.49 -22.77
N ASP A 35 26.36 28.63 -22.31
CA ASP A 35 25.97 28.31 -20.93
C ASP A 35 25.71 26.80 -20.76
N LEU A 36 25.61 26.05 -21.86
CA LEU A 36 25.34 24.59 -21.85
C LEU A 36 26.44 23.74 -21.16
N ARG A 37 27.57 24.35 -20.83
CA ARG A 37 28.69 23.67 -20.12
C ARG A 37 28.57 23.76 -18.59
N GLY A 38 27.55 24.43 -18.06
CA GLY A 38 27.31 24.58 -16.62
C GLY A 38 26.68 23.34 -15.97
N SER A 39 26.91 23.13 -14.67
CA SER A 39 26.43 21.97 -13.91
C SER A 39 24.92 22.02 -13.57
N ASP A 40 24.26 23.16 -13.68
CA ASP A 40 22.90 23.41 -13.19
C ASP A 40 21.85 23.61 -14.28
N LEU A 41 22.01 22.92 -15.41
CA LEU A 41 21.06 23.05 -16.52
C LEU A 41 19.79 22.20 -16.29
N PRO A 42 18.62 22.73 -16.67
CA PRO A 42 17.41 21.92 -16.70
C PRO A 42 17.51 20.83 -17.76
N ALA A 43 16.71 19.79 -17.60
CA ALA A 43 16.72 18.63 -18.50
C ALA A 43 16.42 18.96 -19.97
N ALA A 44 15.76 20.09 -20.24
CA ALA A 44 15.53 20.66 -21.55
C ALA A 44 15.66 22.18 -21.52
N VAL A 45 16.18 22.77 -22.58
CA VAL A 45 16.50 24.21 -22.67
C VAL A 45 15.86 24.87 -23.88
N GLN A 46 15.60 26.19 -23.79
CA GLN A 46 15.30 27.02 -24.92
C GLN A 46 16.55 27.81 -25.38
N LEU A 47 16.82 27.76 -26.67
CA LEU A 47 17.90 28.49 -27.30
C LEU A 47 17.32 29.40 -28.40
N ARG A 48 17.72 30.66 -28.46
CA ARG A 48 17.29 31.62 -29.48
C ARG A 48 18.42 31.86 -30.46
N GLY A 49 18.17 31.71 -31.76
CA GLY A 49 19.21 31.87 -32.76
C GLY A 49 18.71 31.63 -34.19
N ARG A 50 19.63 31.27 -35.08
CA ARG A 50 19.34 31.00 -36.48
C ARG A 50 20.00 29.69 -36.93
N PHE A 51 19.42 29.08 -37.97
CA PHE A 51 20.04 27.96 -38.64
C PHE A 51 21.06 28.45 -39.66
N ILE A 52 22.34 28.13 -39.45
CA ILE A 52 23.45 28.58 -40.34
C ILE A 52 23.78 27.56 -41.43
N SER A 53 23.46 26.29 -41.24
CA SER A 53 23.59 25.27 -42.29
C SER A 53 22.56 24.18 -42.10
N MET A 54 22.10 23.58 -43.18
CA MET A 54 21.14 22.49 -43.19
C MET A 54 21.50 21.46 -44.25
N SER A 55 21.61 20.20 -43.91
CA SER A 55 21.90 19.13 -44.88
C SER A 55 21.05 17.88 -44.59
N VAL A 56 20.48 17.33 -45.65
CA VAL A 56 19.78 16.02 -45.56
C VAL A 56 20.78 14.94 -45.87
N GLN A 57 21.07 14.11 -44.89
CA GLN A 57 22.04 13.00 -44.96
C GLN A 57 21.32 11.66 -45.07
N GLY A 58 21.86 10.72 -45.83
CA GLY A 58 21.33 9.39 -46.01
C GLY A 58 20.16 9.31 -47.00
N GLU A 59 19.78 8.10 -47.38
CA GLU A 59 18.71 7.81 -48.35
C GLU A 59 17.60 6.92 -47.72
N GLY A 60 16.40 7.05 -48.27
CA GLY A 60 15.26 6.25 -47.87
C GLY A 60 14.89 6.38 -46.37
N ARG A 61 14.70 5.26 -45.69
CA ARG A 61 14.33 5.23 -44.25
C ARG A 61 15.48 5.66 -43.31
N LYS A 62 16.72 5.71 -43.77
CA LYS A 62 17.89 6.19 -43.02
C LYS A 62 18.17 7.67 -43.21
N SER A 63 17.34 8.37 -43.98
CA SER A 63 17.45 9.82 -44.21
C SER A 63 17.23 10.60 -42.95
N ARG A 64 18.11 11.55 -42.63
CA ARG A 64 18.00 12.50 -41.50
C ARG A 64 18.35 13.90 -41.94
N LEU A 65 17.72 14.92 -41.35
CA LEU A 65 18.13 16.30 -41.47
C LEU A 65 19.11 16.61 -40.33
N VAL A 66 20.25 17.12 -40.67
CA VAL A 66 21.23 17.68 -39.73
C VAL A 66 21.31 19.18 -40.01
N ALA A 67 21.06 20.00 -39.00
CA ALA A 67 21.15 21.46 -39.13
C ALA A 67 21.97 22.03 -37.97
N ILE A 68 22.80 23.01 -38.27
CA ILE A 68 23.60 23.74 -37.27
C ILE A 68 22.85 25.00 -36.89
N PHE A 69 22.57 25.12 -35.60
CA PHE A 69 21.91 26.28 -35.00
C PHE A 69 22.94 27.13 -34.24
N SER A 70 22.86 28.42 -34.33
CA SER A 70 23.78 29.36 -33.65
C SER A 70 23.02 30.53 -33.03
N ASP A 71 23.44 30.92 -31.84
CA ASP A 71 22.98 32.12 -31.12
C ASP A 71 24.06 33.22 -31.09
N GLY A 72 25.16 33.03 -31.81
CA GLY A 72 26.32 33.95 -31.81
C GLY A 72 27.32 33.70 -30.68
N THR A 73 26.97 32.92 -29.62
CA THR A 73 27.89 32.51 -28.53
C THR A 73 28.47 31.14 -28.76
N GLY A 74 27.81 30.34 -29.59
CA GLY A 74 28.22 28.97 -29.92
C GLY A 74 27.36 28.36 -31.03
N THR A 75 27.60 27.08 -31.27
CA THR A 75 26.81 26.30 -32.23
C THR A 75 26.35 24.98 -31.59
N ILE A 76 25.16 24.53 -32.00
CA ILE A 76 24.59 23.25 -31.58
C ILE A 76 24.03 22.51 -32.78
N GLU A 77 24.27 21.20 -32.85
CA GLU A 77 23.72 20.36 -33.88
C GLU A 77 22.26 20.00 -33.55
N THR A 78 21.38 20.09 -34.53
CA THR A 78 19.98 19.68 -34.41
C THR A 78 19.68 18.60 -35.43
N VAL A 79 19.03 17.49 -34.99
CA VAL A 79 18.85 16.33 -35.85
C VAL A 79 17.39 15.91 -35.89
N TRP A 80 16.83 15.68 -37.10
CA TRP A 80 15.51 15.12 -37.31
C TRP A 80 15.58 13.83 -38.12
N PHE A 81 15.07 12.74 -37.55
CA PHE A 81 14.98 11.44 -38.23
C PHE A 81 13.63 11.25 -38.93
N GLN A 82 12.62 12.03 -38.56
CA GLN A 82 11.28 11.94 -39.13
C GLN A 82 11.03 13.10 -40.10
N ARG A 83 10.56 12.79 -41.31
CA ARG A 83 10.21 13.76 -42.38
C ARG A 83 11.31 14.82 -42.65
N PRO A 84 12.60 14.42 -42.78
CA PRO A 84 13.69 15.35 -42.81
C PRO A 84 13.59 16.41 -43.96
N ARG A 85 13.12 16.00 -45.13
CA ARG A 85 12.94 16.92 -46.30
C ARG A 85 11.80 17.92 -46.05
N GLN A 86 10.76 17.55 -45.32
CA GLN A 86 9.65 18.44 -45.01
C GLN A 86 10.07 19.49 -43.98
N VAL A 87 10.81 19.09 -42.95
CA VAL A 87 11.36 20.00 -41.94
C VAL A 87 12.36 20.98 -42.61
N ALA A 88 13.27 20.49 -43.48
CA ALA A 88 14.22 21.34 -44.18
C ALA A 88 13.56 22.43 -45.04
N ARG A 89 12.42 22.13 -45.67
CA ARG A 89 11.65 23.12 -46.47
C ARG A 89 10.91 24.14 -45.59
N ALA A 90 10.60 23.81 -44.37
CA ALA A 90 9.88 24.70 -43.45
C ALA A 90 10.81 25.67 -42.70
N LEU A 91 12.12 25.40 -42.66
CA LEU A 91 13.11 26.24 -41.97
C LEU A 91 13.72 27.24 -42.94
N ASN A 92 13.76 28.52 -42.55
CA ASN A 92 14.38 29.61 -43.30
C ASN A 92 15.63 30.13 -42.55
N PRO A 93 16.83 30.11 -43.10
CA PRO A 93 18.06 30.62 -42.46
C PRO A 93 17.99 32.10 -42.02
N ASP A 94 17.19 32.93 -42.72
CA ASP A 94 17.06 34.36 -42.45
C ASP A 94 16.15 34.68 -41.25
N VAL A 95 15.42 33.68 -40.75
CA VAL A 95 14.47 33.84 -39.64
C VAL A 95 15.13 33.48 -38.31
N THR A 96 14.87 34.28 -37.28
CA THR A 96 15.24 33.95 -35.91
C THR A 96 14.21 32.99 -35.32
N TYR A 97 14.69 31.88 -34.82
CA TYR A 97 13.90 30.83 -34.17
C TYR A 97 14.25 30.70 -32.72
N VAL A 98 13.31 30.16 -31.93
CA VAL A 98 13.54 29.62 -30.61
C VAL A 98 13.38 28.10 -30.71
N ILE A 99 14.45 27.39 -30.44
CA ILE A 99 14.42 25.91 -30.38
C ILE A 99 14.31 25.46 -28.95
N PHE A 100 13.54 24.40 -28.71
CA PHE A 100 13.39 23.78 -27.40
C PHE A 100 13.68 22.26 -27.47
N GLY A 101 14.53 21.78 -26.60
CA GLY A 101 14.84 20.33 -26.52
C GLY A 101 15.88 20.00 -25.49
N LYS A 102 16.15 18.70 -25.34
CA LYS A 102 17.15 18.16 -24.42
C LYS A 102 18.54 18.20 -25.09
N PRO A 103 19.46 19.02 -24.60
CA PRO A 103 20.83 19.01 -25.11
C PRO A 103 21.54 17.76 -24.64
N VAL A 104 22.28 17.12 -25.56
CA VAL A 104 23.14 15.96 -25.28
C VAL A 104 24.53 16.27 -25.77
N GLU A 105 25.54 16.12 -24.91
CA GLU A 105 26.92 16.29 -25.28
C GLU A 105 27.50 14.94 -25.74
N PHE A 106 28.08 14.92 -26.94
CA PHE A 106 28.82 13.79 -27.47
C PHE A 106 30.11 14.28 -28.13
N ASN A 107 31.25 13.74 -27.73
CA ASN A 107 32.58 14.15 -28.24
C ASN A 107 32.84 15.68 -28.20
N ARG A 108 32.41 16.34 -27.09
CA ARG A 108 32.50 17.80 -26.90
C ARG A 108 31.63 18.62 -27.85
N HIS A 109 30.73 18.00 -28.57
CA HIS A 109 29.73 18.68 -29.42
C HIS A 109 28.34 18.52 -28.79
N TRP A 110 27.62 19.62 -28.71
CA TRP A 110 26.23 19.63 -28.27
C TRP A 110 25.29 19.29 -29.40
N SER A 111 24.31 18.46 -29.13
CA SER A 111 23.28 18.09 -30.08
C SER A 111 21.89 18.07 -29.43
N ILE A 112 20.84 18.35 -30.18
CA ILE A 112 19.45 18.19 -29.80
C ILE A 112 18.76 17.35 -30.88
N ALA A 113 18.20 16.21 -30.49
CA ALA A 113 17.41 15.38 -31.36
C ALA A 113 15.95 15.84 -31.35
N HIS A 114 15.36 16.04 -32.53
CA HIS A 114 13.97 16.47 -32.73
C HIS A 114 13.59 17.71 -31.90
N PRO A 115 14.35 18.82 -31.93
CA PRO A 115 13.93 20.04 -31.23
C PRO A 115 12.58 20.53 -31.74
N GLU A 116 11.77 21.06 -30.81
CA GLU A 116 10.65 21.91 -31.21
C GLU A 116 11.20 23.25 -31.72
N VAL A 117 10.66 23.73 -32.83
CA VAL A 117 11.09 24.99 -33.46
C VAL A 117 9.90 25.93 -33.55
N ASP A 118 10.04 27.11 -32.97
CA ASP A 118 9.05 28.16 -33.00
C ASP A 118 9.67 29.45 -33.57
N THR A 119 8.88 30.27 -34.23
CA THR A 119 9.28 31.65 -34.53
C THR A 119 9.33 32.45 -33.23
N GLU A 120 10.06 33.55 -33.19
CA GLU A 120 10.22 34.38 -31.99
C GLU A 120 8.86 34.86 -31.41
N SER A 121 7.91 35.24 -32.28
CA SER A 121 6.56 35.62 -31.88
C SER A 121 5.81 34.46 -31.22
N ALA A 122 5.80 33.30 -31.86
CA ALA A 122 5.13 32.14 -31.35
C ALA A 122 5.76 31.60 -30.03
N ALA A 123 7.07 31.79 -29.83
CA ALA A 123 7.76 31.46 -28.61
C ALA A 123 7.39 32.40 -27.45
N THR A 124 7.19 33.69 -27.76
CA THR A 124 6.73 34.68 -26.75
C THR A 124 5.34 34.33 -26.21
N ASP A 125 4.41 33.93 -27.07
CA ASP A 125 3.07 33.49 -26.67
C ASP A 125 3.06 32.21 -25.82
N ARG A 126 4.16 31.46 -25.85
CA ARG A 126 4.34 30.19 -25.12
C ARG A 126 5.26 30.28 -23.93
N LYS A 127 5.64 31.47 -23.51
CA LYS A 127 6.49 31.70 -22.34
C LYS A 127 5.81 31.19 -21.06
N GLY A 128 6.63 30.72 -20.12
CA GLY A 128 6.18 30.22 -18.81
C GLY A 128 6.06 28.71 -18.75
N LEU A 129 5.39 28.22 -17.70
CA LEU A 129 5.15 26.80 -17.46
C LEU A 129 4.13 26.24 -18.47
N ARG A 130 4.48 25.15 -19.13
CA ARG A 130 3.63 24.47 -20.11
C ARG A 130 3.42 23.01 -19.77
N GLY A 131 2.15 22.61 -19.74
CA GLY A 131 1.77 21.23 -19.51
C GLY A 131 2.09 20.32 -20.70
N VAL A 132 2.63 19.15 -20.40
CA VAL A 132 2.84 18.06 -21.35
C VAL A 132 1.81 16.98 -21.10
N TYR A 133 1.00 16.68 -22.13
CA TYR A 133 -0.13 15.75 -22.00
C TYR A 133 0.27 14.31 -22.33
N PRO A 134 -0.22 13.33 -21.57
CA PRO A 134 -0.01 11.92 -21.87
C PRO A 134 -0.69 11.52 -23.18
N LEU A 135 -0.06 10.63 -23.94
CA LEU A 135 -0.51 10.17 -25.25
C LEU A 135 -0.23 8.69 -25.40
N THR A 136 -1.18 7.95 -25.97
CA THR A 136 -0.94 6.58 -26.40
C THR A 136 -0.10 6.53 -27.69
N GLU A 137 0.57 5.41 -27.96
CA GLU A 137 1.33 5.21 -29.20
C GLU A 137 0.45 5.36 -30.44
N LYS A 138 -0.79 4.92 -30.38
CA LYS A 138 -1.75 5.00 -31.48
C LYS A 138 -2.14 6.44 -31.80
N LEU A 139 -2.27 7.32 -30.79
CA LEU A 139 -2.47 8.74 -30.99
C LEU A 139 -1.25 9.39 -31.67
N ARG A 140 -0.05 9.07 -31.18
CA ARG A 140 1.22 9.58 -31.76
C ARG A 140 1.40 9.15 -33.21
N SER A 141 1.12 7.89 -33.54
CA SER A 141 1.22 7.36 -34.92
C SER A 141 0.24 8.04 -35.88
N ARG A 142 -0.88 8.54 -35.38
CA ARG A 142 -1.89 9.31 -36.14
C ARG A 142 -1.62 10.81 -36.19
N GLY A 143 -0.47 11.27 -35.68
CA GLY A 143 -0.04 12.66 -35.74
C GLY A 143 -0.63 13.56 -34.64
N ILE A 144 -1.29 12.99 -33.62
CA ILE A 144 -1.75 13.75 -32.45
C ILE A 144 -0.55 13.92 -31.51
N SER A 145 -0.21 15.16 -31.20
CA SER A 145 0.87 15.53 -30.31
C SER A 145 0.33 16.20 -29.03
N SER A 146 1.12 16.22 -27.97
CA SER A 146 0.81 16.95 -26.74
C SER A 146 0.55 18.45 -27.05
N ARG A 147 1.29 19.02 -27.99
CA ARG A 147 1.09 20.41 -28.48
C ARG A 147 -0.30 20.62 -29.09
N LEU A 148 -0.80 19.66 -29.85
CA LEU A 148 -2.13 19.74 -30.47
C LEU A 148 -3.23 19.64 -29.40
N ILE A 149 -3.07 18.75 -28.40
CA ILE A 149 -3.99 18.68 -27.26
C ILE A 149 -3.98 20.01 -26.48
N ALA A 150 -2.80 20.58 -26.22
CA ALA A 150 -2.69 21.86 -25.55
C ALA A 150 -3.43 22.97 -26.32
N ALA A 151 -3.31 23.02 -27.64
CA ALA A 151 -4.03 23.99 -28.47
C ALA A 151 -5.55 23.81 -28.37
N TRP A 152 -6.06 22.58 -28.42
CA TRP A 152 -7.51 22.34 -28.25
C TRP A 152 -8.01 22.73 -26.86
N ILE A 153 -7.21 22.48 -25.81
CA ILE A 153 -7.55 22.90 -24.46
C ILE A 153 -7.58 24.42 -24.37
N ASP A 154 -6.61 25.10 -24.96
CA ASP A 154 -6.56 26.56 -24.99
C ASP A 154 -7.82 27.19 -25.62
N GLU A 155 -8.36 26.60 -26.69
CA GLU A 155 -9.61 27.02 -27.33
C GLU A 155 -10.84 26.86 -26.39
N ILE A 156 -10.86 25.85 -25.56
CA ILE A 156 -12.00 25.56 -24.67
C ILE A 156 -11.83 26.13 -23.26
N LEU A 157 -10.65 26.64 -22.87
CA LEU A 157 -10.41 27.22 -21.54
C LEU A 157 -11.44 28.28 -21.11
N PRO A 158 -11.95 29.15 -22.00
CA PRO A 158 -13.00 30.13 -21.63
C PRO A 158 -14.28 29.49 -21.04
N ILE A 159 -14.58 28.23 -21.43
CA ILE A 159 -15.76 27.51 -20.94
C ILE A 159 -15.67 27.23 -19.43
N THR A 160 -14.46 27.25 -18.85
CA THR A 160 -14.28 27.01 -17.39
C THR A 160 -15.11 27.97 -16.53
N ALA A 161 -15.33 29.20 -16.97
CA ALA A 161 -16.16 30.17 -16.25
C ALA A 161 -17.63 29.78 -16.12
N SER A 162 -18.11 28.86 -16.99
CA SER A 162 -19.48 28.33 -16.91
C SER A 162 -19.61 27.02 -16.13
N ILE A 163 -18.48 26.43 -15.68
CA ILE A 163 -18.48 25.20 -14.90
C ILE A 163 -18.81 25.53 -13.45
N PRO A 164 -19.94 25.04 -12.89
CA PRO A 164 -20.30 25.36 -11.54
C PRO A 164 -19.36 24.74 -10.52
N GLU A 165 -19.15 25.41 -9.40
CA GLU A 165 -18.45 24.85 -8.25
C GLU A 165 -19.26 23.67 -7.68
N VAL A 166 -18.60 22.55 -7.44
CA VAL A 166 -19.24 21.33 -6.95
C VAL A 166 -19.09 21.15 -5.43
N LEU A 167 -18.01 21.73 -4.84
CA LEU A 167 -17.80 21.67 -3.40
C LEU A 167 -18.59 22.77 -2.68
N PRO A 168 -19.15 22.49 -1.48
CA PRO A 168 -19.80 23.49 -0.66
C PRO A 168 -18.87 24.66 -0.31
N HIS A 169 -19.45 25.87 -0.19
CA HIS A 169 -18.68 27.07 0.15
C HIS A 169 -17.95 26.95 1.49
N GLU A 170 -18.56 26.27 2.46
CA GLU A 170 -17.99 26.04 3.80
C GLU A 170 -16.67 25.25 3.69
N ILE A 171 -16.62 24.27 2.79
CA ILE A 171 -15.41 23.45 2.55
C ILE A 171 -14.36 24.27 1.80
N THR A 172 -14.76 24.95 0.72
CA THR A 172 -13.82 25.73 -0.09
C THR A 172 -13.22 26.91 0.66
N ALA A 173 -14.02 27.62 1.46
CA ALA A 173 -13.57 28.72 2.28
C ALA A 173 -12.74 28.24 3.50
N GLY A 174 -13.22 27.20 4.21
CA GLY A 174 -12.56 26.68 5.41
C GLY A 174 -11.17 26.12 5.14
N LEU A 175 -10.93 25.55 3.96
CA LEU A 175 -9.65 24.99 3.54
C LEU A 175 -8.88 25.92 2.57
N SER A 176 -9.38 27.12 2.31
CA SER A 176 -8.81 28.09 1.37
C SER A 176 -8.50 27.47 -0.01
N LEU A 177 -9.43 26.64 -0.51
CA LEU A 177 -9.27 25.97 -1.79
C LEU A 177 -9.44 26.96 -2.96
N MET A 178 -8.64 26.77 -4.00
CA MET A 178 -8.79 27.56 -5.23
C MET A 178 -10.15 27.25 -5.88
N PRO A 179 -10.92 28.26 -6.37
CA PRO A 179 -12.16 28.04 -7.10
C PRO A 179 -11.96 27.14 -8.33
N LEU A 180 -12.97 26.34 -8.68
CA LEU A 180 -12.85 25.32 -9.73
C LEU A 180 -12.48 25.90 -11.10
N ASP A 181 -13.07 27.03 -11.49
CA ASP A 181 -12.75 27.71 -12.75
C ASP A 181 -11.29 28.15 -12.83
N GLN A 182 -10.77 28.75 -11.75
CA GLN A 182 -9.36 29.14 -11.64
C GLN A 182 -8.45 27.91 -11.61
N THR A 183 -8.86 26.86 -10.91
CA THR A 183 -8.12 25.60 -10.83
C THR A 183 -7.94 24.96 -12.20
N LEU A 184 -9.02 24.88 -13.00
CA LEU A 184 -8.97 24.31 -14.33
C LEU A 184 -8.15 25.17 -15.31
N ARG A 185 -8.08 26.47 -15.11
CA ARG A 185 -7.17 27.34 -15.89
C ARG A 185 -5.72 27.14 -15.44
N ALA A 186 -5.48 27.17 -14.13
CA ALA A 186 -4.14 27.07 -13.56
C ALA A 186 -3.47 25.72 -13.81
N ILE A 187 -4.23 24.60 -13.84
CA ILE A 187 -3.66 23.29 -14.13
C ILE A 187 -3.18 23.18 -15.59
N HIS A 188 -3.80 23.89 -16.53
CA HIS A 188 -3.41 23.87 -17.93
C HIS A 188 -2.43 24.98 -18.29
N ARG A 189 -2.59 26.17 -17.68
CA ARG A 189 -1.75 27.36 -17.91
C ARG A 189 -1.39 28.05 -16.59
N PRO A 190 -0.54 27.45 -15.76
CA PRO A 190 -0.12 28.07 -14.51
C PRO A 190 0.77 29.28 -14.76
N ALA A 191 0.54 30.35 -14.03
CA ALA A 191 1.41 31.52 -14.08
C ALA A 191 2.76 31.29 -13.40
N ASN A 192 2.76 30.44 -12.37
CA ASN A 192 3.95 30.06 -11.60
C ASN A 192 3.72 28.72 -10.87
N MET A 193 4.80 28.20 -10.23
CA MET A 193 4.73 26.93 -9.50
C MET A 193 3.77 26.96 -8.31
N LEU A 194 3.68 28.09 -7.59
CA LEU A 194 2.78 28.22 -6.45
C LEU A 194 1.30 28.09 -6.85
N GLU A 195 0.93 28.71 -7.96
CA GLU A 195 -0.43 28.59 -8.51
C GLU A 195 -0.72 27.16 -8.97
N LEU A 196 0.25 26.52 -9.63
CA LEU A 196 0.16 25.13 -10.05
C LEU A 196 -0.05 24.19 -8.84
N ASP A 197 0.70 24.39 -7.76
CA ASP A 197 0.59 23.55 -6.56
C ASP A 197 -0.77 23.73 -5.87
N LYS A 198 -1.30 24.95 -5.83
CA LYS A 198 -2.67 25.20 -5.33
C LYS A 198 -3.72 24.51 -6.20
N ALA A 199 -3.58 24.56 -7.53
CA ALA A 199 -4.49 23.90 -8.45
C ALA A 199 -4.43 22.35 -8.29
N ARG A 200 -3.23 21.79 -8.18
CA ARG A 200 -3.04 20.36 -7.91
C ARG A 200 -3.67 19.94 -6.59
N TYR A 201 -3.44 20.71 -5.52
CA TYR A 201 -4.03 20.44 -4.22
C TYR A 201 -5.56 20.41 -4.29
N ARG A 202 -6.17 21.39 -4.97
CA ARG A 202 -7.62 21.46 -5.13
C ARG A 202 -8.19 20.24 -5.89
N LEU A 203 -7.54 19.81 -6.97
CA LEU A 203 -7.98 18.65 -7.76
C LEU A 203 -7.82 17.35 -6.97
N LYS A 204 -6.67 17.16 -6.30
CA LYS A 204 -6.45 16.01 -5.42
C LYS A 204 -7.48 15.94 -4.31
N PHE A 205 -7.75 17.07 -3.68
CA PHE A 205 -8.78 17.16 -2.63
C PHE A 205 -10.16 16.76 -3.14
N GLU A 206 -10.57 17.25 -4.32
CA GLU A 206 -11.88 16.92 -4.90
C GLU A 206 -12.01 15.42 -5.19
N GLU A 207 -11.01 14.80 -5.83
CA GLU A 207 -11.02 13.36 -6.09
C GLU A 207 -11.14 12.54 -4.82
N LEU A 208 -10.33 12.88 -3.81
CA LEU A 208 -10.34 12.18 -2.53
C LEU A 208 -11.60 12.46 -1.71
N PHE A 209 -12.15 13.67 -1.77
CA PHE A 209 -13.40 14.01 -1.11
C PHE A 209 -14.58 13.17 -1.62
N PHE A 210 -14.73 13.04 -2.94
CA PHE A 210 -15.79 12.21 -3.50
C PHE A 210 -15.58 10.74 -3.25
N LEU A 211 -14.34 10.26 -3.24
CA LEU A 211 -14.01 8.88 -2.86
C LEU A 211 -14.42 8.60 -1.41
N GLU A 212 -13.98 9.45 -0.46
CA GLU A 212 -14.32 9.31 0.97
C GLU A 212 -15.81 9.49 1.22
N LEU A 213 -16.46 10.42 0.52
CA LEU A 213 -17.91 10.62 0.60
C LEU A 213 -18.67 9.35 0.20
N ASN A 214 -18.25 8.68 -0.87
CA ASN A 214 -18.83 7.42 -1.32
C ASN A 214 -18.67 6.31 -0.28
N ILE A 215 -17.46 6.14 0.23
CA ILE A 215 -17.11 5.14 1.26
C ILE A 215 -17.95 5.36 2.52
N LEU A 216 -17.99 6.59 3.03
CA LEU A 216 -18.71 6.93 4.25
C LEU A 216 -20.23 6.79 4.09
N ARG A 217 -20.79 7.15 2.95
CA ARG A 217 -22.23 6.95 2.67
C ARG A 217 -22.59 5.47 2.67
N TYR A 218 -21.75 4.65 2.04
CA TYR A 218 -21.95 3.20 2.04
C TYR A 218 -21.87 2.61 3.44
N SER A 219 -20.82 2.95 4.20
CA SER A 219 -20.65 2.52 5.59
C SER A 219 -21.84 2.92 6.46
N ARG A 220 -22.30 4.18 6.37
CA ARG A 220 -23.47 4.67 7.12
C ARG A 220 -24.78 3.99 6.73
N SER A 221 -24.99 3.68 5.45
CA SER A 221 -26.15 2.94 4.97
C SER A 221 -26.19 1.53 5.53
N ARG A 222 -25.06 0.83 5.49
CA ARG A 222 -24.90 -0.52 6.02
C ARG A 222 -25.10 -0.55 7.53
N ASN A 223 -24.48 0.37 8.27
CA ASN A 223 -24.60 0.47 9.74
C ASN A 223 -26.02 0.79 10.21
N LYS A 224 -26.84 1.46 9.39
CA LYS A 224 -28.27 1.65 9.66
C LYS A 224 -29.09 0.39 9.43
N ALA A 225 -28.69 -0.47 8.49
CA ALA A 225 -29.43 -1.67 8.13
C ALA A 225 -29.14 -2.87 9.06
N LEU A 226 -27.94 -2.95 9.66
CA LEU A 226 -27.52 -4.09 10.47
C LEU A 226 -27.60 -3.74 11.97
N ARG A 227 -28.57 -4.37 12.67
CA ARG A 227 -28.61 -4.36 14.14
C ARG A 227 -27.52 -5.27 14.67
N GLY A 228 -26.73 -4.77 15.62
CA GLY A 228 -25.74 -5.53 16.38
C GLY A 228 -26.22 -5.85 17.79
N HIS A 229 -25.52 -6.73 18.47
CA HIS A 229 -25.69 -6.95 19.91
C HIS A 229 -25.36 -5.68 20.70
N ILE A 230 -25.95 -5.52 21.89
CA ILE A 230 -25.61 -4.43 22.82
C ILE A 230 -24.81 -5.04 23.98
N PHE A 231 -23.52 -4.74 24.03
CA PHE A 231 -22.65 -5.19 25.12
C PHE A 231 -22.47 -4.05 26.14
N GLY A 232 -23.47 -3.89 26.98
CA GLY A 232 -23.49 -2.83 27.99
C GLY A 232 -22.74 -3.16 29.29
N LYS A 233 -22.48 -4.44 29.54
CA LYS A 233 -21.89 -4.91 30.82
C LYS A 233 -20.43 -5.30 30.62
N ILE A 234 -19.61 -5.00 31.62
CA ILE A 234 -18.33 -5.65 31.87
C ILE A 234 -18.59 -6.55 33.10
N GLY A 235 -18.54 -7.84 32.91
CA GLY A 235 -18.90 -8.79 33.94
C GLY A 235 -17.71 -9.50 34.55
N GLN A 236 -17.99 -10.68 35.14
CA GLN A 236 -17.04 -11.40 35.97
C GLN A 236 -15.85 -11.95 35.17
N TYR A 237 -16.08 -12.51 33.96
CA TYR A 237 -15.00 -13.08 33.15
C TYR A 237 -13.94 -12.03 32.79
N PHE A 238 -14.37 -10.84 32.43
CA PHE A 238 -13.44 -9.74 32.14
C PHE A 238 -12.70 -9.29 33.40
N HIS A 239 -13.40 -9.09 34.52
CA HIS A 239 -12.79 -8.63 35.77
C HIS A 239 -11.79 -9.63 36.33
N ASP A 240 -12.14 -10.92 36.39
CA ASP A 240 -11.25 -11.96 36.88
C ASP A 240 -10.02 -12.08 35.99
N PHE A 241 -10.18 -12.07 34.68
CA PHE A 241 -9.05 -12.09 33.76
C PHE A 241 -8.14 -10.87 33.95
N TYR A 242 -8.73 -9.67 34.02
CA TYR A 242 -7.98 -8.43 34.15
C TYR A 242 -7.20 -8.33 35.46
N SER A 243 -7.77 -8.83 36.57
CA SER A 243 -7.15 -8.73 37.89
C SER A 243 -6.19 -9.88 38.23
N GLN A 244 -6.41 -11.08 37.67
CA GLN A 244 -5.71 -12.31 38.13
C GLN A 244 -4.88 -12.97 37.04
N CYS A 245 -5.23 -12.82 35.77
CA CYS A 245 -4.64 -13.60 34.67
C CYS A 245 -3.76 -12.80 33.70
N LEU A 246 -3.75 -11.45 33.80
CA LEU A 246 -2.91 -10.64 32.93
C LEU A 246 -1.43 -10.91 33.20
N PRO A 247 -0.65 -11.32 32.20
CA PRO A 247 0.77 -11.62 32.38
C PRO A 247 1.64 -10.37 32.56
N PHE A 248 1.09 -9.17 32.21
CA PHE A 248 1.74 -7.85 32.33
C PHE A 248 0.69 -6.75 32.27
N GLU A 249 1.04 -5.55 32.68
CA GLU A 249 0.17 -4.38 32.54
C GLU A 249 -0.08 -4.03 31.06
N LEU A 250 -1.33 -3.70 30.74
CA LEU A 250 -1.67 -3.22 29.40
C LEU A 250 -1.02 -1.87 29.11
N THR A 251 -0.53 -1.70 27.89
CA THR A 251 -0.01 -0.41 27.41
C THR A 251 -1.14 0.64 27.28
N GLY A 252 -0.76 1.90 27.20
CA GLY A 252 -1.71 2.99 26.95
C GLY A 252 -2.51 2.78 25.68
N ALA A 253 -1.84 2.37 24.61
CA ALA A 253 -2.47 2.04 23.32
C ALA A 253 -3.47 0.88 23.41
N GLN A 254 -3.12 -0.20 24.10
CA GLN A 254 -4.06 -1.32 24.30
C GLN A 254 -5.29 -0.91 25.08
N LYS A 255 -5.13 -0.14 26.17
CA LYS A 255 -6.24 0.39 26.97
C LYS A 255 -7.14 1.32 26.14
N ARG A 256 -6.55 2.18 25.31
CA ARG A 256 -7.29 3.06 24.38
C ARG A 256 -8.13 2.25 23.41
N VAL A 257 -7.52 1.30 22.72
CA VAL A 257 -8.19 0.46 21.72
C VAL A 257 -9.34 -0.36 22.32
N ILE A 258 -9.16 -0.95 23.51
CA ILE A 258 -10.23 -1.68 24.19
C ILE A 258 -11.41 -0.76 24.51
N LYS A 259 -11.15 0.51 24.90
CA LYS A 259 -12.22 1.50 25.14
C LYS A 259 -12.96 1.87 23.86
N GLU A 260 -12.24 2.03 22.73
CA GLU A 260 -12.85 2.29 21.40
C GLU A 260 -13.78 1.14 20.99
N ILE A 261 -13.28 -0.10 21.04
CA ILE A 261 -14.06 -1.30 20.69
C ILE A 261 -15.30 -1.43 21.59
N ARG A 262 -15.13 -1.23 22.91
CA ARG A 262 -16.22 -1.29 23.86
C ARG A 262 -17.30 -0.23 23.57
N ALA A 263 -16.88 0.99 23.25
CA ALA A 263 -17.82 2.06 22.91
C ALA A 263 -18.69 1.68 21.72
N ASP A 264 -18.10 1.11 20.69
CA ASP A 264 -18.84 0.64 19.51
C ASP A 264 -19.80 -0.50 19.84
N MET A 265 -19.37 -1.52 20.58
CA MET A 265 -20.20 -2.66 20.97
C MET A 265 -21.39 -2.29 21.86
N ALA A 266 -21.36 -1.13 22.51
CA ALA A 266 -22.47 -0.63 23.32
C ALA A 266 -23.55 0.11 22.52
N THR A 267 -23.32 0.41 21.23
CA THR A 267 -24.22 1.24 20.42
C THR A 267 -25.47 0.53 19.88
N GLY A 268 -25.52 -0.81 19.91
CA GLY A 268 -26.56 -1.60 19.25
C GLY A 268 -26.44 -1.65 17.71
N ARG A 269 -25.35 -1.13 17.16
CA ARG A 269 -24.97 -1.26 15.75
C ARG A 269 -23.89 -2.32 15.62
N GLN A 270 -23.87 -3.03 14.50
CA GLN A 270 -22.77 -3.96 14.22
C GLN A 270 -21.45 -3.20 14.16
N MET A 271 -20.50 -3.52 15.05
CA MET A 271 -19.13 -3.06 14.94
C MET A 271 -18.40 -3.85 13.84
N ASN A 272 -17.66 -3.16 12.99
CA ASN A 272 -16.76 -3.76 12.02
C ASN A 272 -15.45 -2.97 12.04
N ARG A 273 -14.43 -3.51 12.73
CA ARG A 273 -13.22 -2.75 13.09
C ARG A 273 -11.94 -3.48 12.72
N LEU A 274 -10.98 -2.76 12.14
CA LEU A 274 -9.63 -3.24 11.86
C LEU A 274 -8.70 -2.86 13.01
N LEU A 275 -8.10 -3.85 13.65
CA LEU A 275 -7.07 -3.71 14.65
C LEU A 275 -5.69 -3.90 14.02
N GLN A 276 -4.97 -2.81 13.90
CA GLN A 276 -3.60 -2.82 13.41
C GLN A 276 -2.60 -2.71 14.55
N GLY A 277 -1.44 -3.31 14.36
CA GLY A 277 -0.33 -3.18 15.27
C GLY A 277 0.82 -4.08 14.83
N ASP A 278 2.02 -3.74 15.21
CA ASP A 278 3.21 -4.49 14.86
C ASP A 278 3.16 -5.93 15.41
N VAL A 279 4.03 -6.79 14.90
CA VAL A 279 4.17 -8.17 15.40
C VAL A 279 4.54 -8.12 16.90
N GLY A 280 3.70 -8.77 17.72
CA GLY A 280 3.89 -8.81 19.18
C GLY A 280 3.44 -7.55 19.93
N SER A 281 2.63 -6.68 19.33
CA SER A 281 1.98 -5.55 20.03
C SER A 281 0.85 -5.96 20.98
N GLY A 282 0.50 -7.26 21.03
CA GLY A 282 -0.53 -7.79 21.93
C GLY A 282 -1.95 -7.76 21.36
N LYS A 283 -2.13 -7.74 20.04
CA LYS A 283 -3.45 -7.82 19.37
C LYS A 283 -4.32 -8.96 19.88
N THR A 284 -3.74 -10.16 20.05
CA THR A 284 -4.44 -11.34 20.55
C THR A 284 -4.99 -11.14 21.95
N LEU A 285 -4.26 -10.41 22.81
CA LEU A 285 -4.72 -10.10 24.18
C LEU A 285 -5.90 -9.11 24.17
N VAL A 286 -5.84 -8.09 23.30
CA VAL A 286 -6.95 -7.16 23.10
C VAL A 286 -8.18 -7.90 22.58
N ALA A 287 -8.00 -8.81 21.60
CA ALA A 287 -9.09 -9.63 21.07
C ALA A 287 -9.70 -10.52 22.15
N LEU A 288 -8.88 -11.17 23.01
CA LEU A 288 -9.37 -11.98 24.13
C LEU A 288 -10.21 -11.15 25.09
N LEU A 289 -9.73 -9.98 25.51
CA LEU A 289 -10.49 -9.09 26.40
C LEU A 289 -11.84 -8.67 25.79
N CYS A 290 -11.89 -8.42 24.48
CA CYS A 290 -13.14 -8.13 23.78
C CYS A 290 -14.07 -9.35 23.69
N MET A 291 -13.53 -10.57 23.48
CA MET A 291 -14.30 -11.80 23.52
C MET A 291 -14.89 -12.06 24.92
N LEU A 292 -14.15 -11.77 26.00
CA LEU A 292 -14.65 -11.89 27.36
C LEU A 292 -15.81 -10.92 27.64
N ILE A 293 -15.76 -9.69 27.12
CA ILE A 293 -16.92 -8.76 27.20
C ILE A 293 -18.13 -9.38 26.49
N ALA A 294 -17.96 -10.01 25.33
CA ALA A 294 -19.07 -10.67 24.63
C ALA A 294 -19.68 -11.82 25.45
N ILE A 295 -18.85 -12.64 26.06
CA ILE A 295 -19.28 -13.76 26.93
C ILE A 295 -20.02 -13.22 28.16
N ASP A 296 -19.53 -12.16 28.80
CA ASP A 296 -20.18 -11.50 29.92
C ASP A 296 -21.60 -10.96 29.59
N ASN A 297 -21.88 -10.74 28.30
CA ASN A 297 -23.19 -10.34 27.80
C ASN A 297 -24.03 -11.52 27.25
N GLY A 298 -23.66 -12.77 27.56
CA GLY A 298 -24.44 -13.96 27.24
C GLY A 298 -24.35 -14.39 25.78
N THR A 299 -23.26 -14.03 25.09
CA THR A 299 -23.01 -14.44 23.70
C THR A 299 -21.78 -15.33 23.61
N GLN A 300 -21.65 -16.01 22.46
CA GLN A 300 -20.47 -16.78 22.11
C GLN A 300 -19.52 -15.95 21.24
N ALA A 301 -18.24 -16.28 21.27
CA ALA A 301 -17.21 -15.67 20.45
C ALA A 301 -16.54 -16.69 19.52
N CYS A 302 -16.04 -16.21 18.38
CA CYS A 302 -15.29 -17.03 17.43
C CYS A 302 -14.00 -16.32 17.02
N LEU A 303 -12.88 -17.05 16.96
CA LEU A 303 -11.62 -16.57 16.41
C LEU A 303 -11.24 -17.43 15.20
N MET A 304 -11.09 -16.81 14.07
CA MET A 304 -10.72 -17.45 12.81
C MET A 304 -9.27 -17.09 12.43
N ALA A 305 -8.47 -18.13 12.16
CA ALA A 305 -7.09 -17.99 11.69
C ALA A 305 -6.90 -18.64 10.32
N PRO A 306 -5.97 -18.16 9.47
CA PRO A 306 -5.82 -18.65 8.10
C PRO A 306 -5.22 -20.05 7.98
N THR A 307 -4.53 -20.54 9.00
CA THR A 307 -3.88 -21.85 9.00
C THR A 307 -4.12 -22.61 10.29
N GLU A 308 -4.02 -23.95 10.23
CA GLU A 308 -4.17 -24.81 11.43
C GLU A 308 -3.11 -24.51 12.50
N ILE A 309 -1.89 -24.24 12.08
CA ILE A 309 -0.78 -23.88 12.98
C ILE A 309 -1.13 -22.63 13.79
N LEU A 310 -1.62 -21.58 13.13
CA LEU A 310 -2.02 -20.34 13.80
C LEU A 310 -3.24 -20.55 14.70
N ALA A 311 -4.24 -21.32 14.25
CA ALA A 311 -5.41 -21.64 15.05
C ALA A 311 -5.01 -22.40 16.32
N THR A 312 -4.14 -23.40 16.20
CA THR A 312 -3.60 -24.18 17.33
C THR A 312 -2.81 -23.28 18.28
N GLN A 313 -1.99 -22.38 17.77
CA GLN A 313 -1.22 -21.46 18.59
C GLN A 313 -2.13 -20.46 19.35
N HIS A 314 -3.14 -19.90 18.69
CA HIS A 314 -4.14 -19.07 19.36
C HIS A 314 -4.88 -19.86 20.43
N PHE A 315 -5.27 -21.09 20.13
CA PHE A 315 -5.93 -21.99 21.09
C PHE A 315 -5.07 -22.22 22.33
N GLN A 316 -3.81 -22.62 22.15
CA GLN A 316 -2.88 -22.85 23.25
C GLN A 316 -2.65 -21.60 24.10
N THR A 317 -2.42 -20.46 23.44
CA THR A 317 -2.18 -19.18 24.12
C THR A 317 -3.41 -18.72 24.90
N ILE A 318 -4.57 -18.71 24.28
CA ILE A 318 -5.80 -18.20 24.89
C ILE A 318 -6.30 -19.14 25.97
N SER A 319 -6.26 -20.47 25.74
CA SER A 319 -6.64 -21.45 26.75
C SER A 319 -5.72 -21.42 27.99
N GLY A 320 -4.41 -21.22 27.76
CA GLY A 320 -3.45 -21.06 28.86
C GLY A 320 -3.72 -19.81 29.70
N LEU A 321 -4.00 -18.68 29.03
CA LEU A 321 -4.30 -17.41 29.71
C LEU A 321 -5.66 -17.45 30.44
N ALA A 322 -6.67 -18.11 29.87
CA ALA A 322 -8.03 -18.14 30.40
C ALA A 322 -8.32 -19.37 31.31
N ALA A 323 -7.32 -20.20 31.57
CA ALA A 323 -7.50 -21.44 32.32
C ALA A 323 -8.13 -21.25 33.72
N ALA A 324 -7.76 -20.15 34.40
CA ALA A 324 -8.21 -19.87 35.78
C ALA A 324 -9.63 -19.31 35.86
N ILE A 325 -10.22 -18.83 34.77
CA ILE A 325 -11.53 -18.16 34.80
C ILE A 325 -12.69 -19.00 34.28
N GLY A 326 -12.45 -20.29 33.98
CA GLY A 326 -13.51 -21.26 33.64
C GLY A 326 -14.17 -21.05 32.27
N VAL A 327 -13.52 -20.33 31.34
CA VAL A 327 -14.01 -20.14 29.96
C VAL A 327 -13.78 -21.41 29.15
N ASN A 328 -14.85 -22.00 28.60
CA ASN A 328 -14.75 -23.18 27.74
C ASN A 328 -14.37 -22.78 26.30
N ILE A 329 -13.17 -23.19 25.90
CA ILE A 329 -12.58 -22.89 24.61
C ILE A 329 -12.35 -24.19 23.85
N ARG A 330 -12.69 -24.23 22.54
CA ARG A 330 -12.47 -25.41 21.68
C ARG A 330 -11.77 -25.00 20.39
N LEU A 331 -11.05 -25.97 19.81
CA LEU A 331 -10.35 -25.83 18.53
C LEU A 331 -11.06 -26.66 17.46
N LEU A 332 -11.37 -26.05 16.32
CA LEU A 332 -11.96 -26.72 15.16
C LEU A 332 -11.14 -26.44 13.92
N THR A 333 -10.49 -27.47 13.38
CA THR A 333 -9.69 -27.41 12.14
C THR A 333 -10.13 -28.49 11.16
N GLY A 334 -9.53 -28.50 9.97
CA GLY A 334 -9.77 -29.57 8.99
C GLY A 334 -9.39 -30.96 9.50
N SER A 335 -8.36 -31.04 10.34
CA SER A 335 -7.84 -32.29 10.91
C SER A 335 -8.59 -32.77 12.17
N THR A 336 -9.55 -32.01 12.72
CA THR A 336 -10.31 -32.37 13.92
C THR A 336 -11.10 -33.69 13.69
N PRO A 337 -10.92 -34.74 14.55
CA PRO A 337 -11.62 -36.00 14.39
C PRO A 337 -13.15 -35.85 14.40
N ALA A 338 -13.86 -36.71 13.65
CA ALA A 338 -15.30 -36.64 13.50
C ALA A 338 -16.08 -36.71 14.83
N ARG A 339 -15.61 -37.51 15.81
CA ARG A 339 -16.22 -37.62 17.14
C ARG A 339 -16.11 -36.29 17.89
N GLU A 340 -14.92 -35.72 17.97
CA GLU A 340 -14.66 -34.43 18.63
C GLU A 340 -15.42 -33.30 17.95
N ARG A 341 -15.49 -33.30 16.61
CA ARG A 341 -16.30 -32.38 15.82
C ARG A 341 -17.77 -32.40 16.21
N GLY A 342 -18.32 -33.64 16.44
CA GLY A 342 -19.70 -33.82 16.94
C GLY A 342 -19.92 -33.22 18.33
N GLU A 343 -18.98 -33.41 19.24
CA GLU A 343 -19.01 -32.84 20.60
C GLU A 343 -18.93 -31.31 20.55
N ILE A 344 -18.07 -30.76 19.69
CA ILE A 344 -17.97 -29.30 19.46
C ILE A 344 -19.27 -28.73 18.91
N HIS A 345 -19.87 -29.38 17.92
CA HIS A 345 -21.14 -28.91 17.34
C HIS A 345 -22.28 -28.91 18.38
N ALA A 346 -22.36 -29.93 19.21
CA ALA A 346 -23.36 -30.02 20.30
C ALA A 346 -23.14 -28.89 21.31
N GLY A 347 -21.91 -28.68 21.77
CA GLY A 347 -21.57 -27.65 22.77
C GLY A 347 -21.68 -26.23 22.25
N LEU A 348 -21.63 -26.00 20.94
CA LEU A 348 -21.93 -24.71 20.33
C LEU A 348 -23.43 -24.42 20.31
N LEU A 349 -24.24 -25.45 20.05
CA LEU A 349 -25.70 -25.32 19.99
C LEU A 349 -26.33 -25.18 21.37
N ASP A 350 -25.79 -25.81 22.41
CA ASP A 350 -26.27 -25.68 23.79
C ASP A 350 -25.68 -24.50 24.54
N GLY A 351 -24.69 -23.81 23.97
CA GLY A 351 -24.04 -22.63 24.55
C GLY A 351 -22.95 -22.96 25.60
N THR A 352 -22.61 -24.23 25.82
CA THR A 352 -21.56 -24.62 26.80
C THR A 352 -20.14 -24.28 26.31
N ILE A 353 -19.93 -24.13 25.00
CA ILE A 353 -18.68 -23.63 24.44
C ILE A 353 -18.80 -22.10 24.29
N HIS A 354 -17.92 -21.38 24.98
CA HIS A 354 -17.91 -19.92 24.99
C HIS A 354 -17.11 -19.34 23.83
N ILE A 355 -15.94 -19.92 23.49
CA ILE A 355 -15.07 -19.48 22.42
C ILE A 355 -14.74 -20.65 21.51
N LEU A 356 -15.00 -20.49 20.20
CA LEU A 356 -14.52 -21.38 19.16
C LEU A 356 -13.33 -20.74 18.44
N ILE A 357 -12.20 -21.45 18.40
CA ILE A 357 -11.03 -21.08 17.62
C ILE A 357 -10.89 -22.06 16.46
N GLY A 358 -10.60 -21.59 15.25
CA GLY A 358 -10.42 -22.51 14.14
C GLY A 358 -9.99 -21.85 12.83
N THR A 359 -9.99 -22.66 11.78
CA THR A 359 -9.69 -22.24 10.43
C THR A 359 -11.00 -21.99 9.65
N HIS A 360 -10.96 -22.08 8.31
CA HIS A 360 -12.15 -22.04 7.47
C HIS A 360 -13.23 -23.10 7.85
N ALA A 361 -12.86 -24.14 8.59
CA ALA A 361 -13.83 -25.12 9.13
C ALA A 361 -14.95 -24.48 9.96
N VAL A 362 -14.68 -23.35 10.61
CA VAL A 362 -15.68 -22.57 11.37
C VAL A 362 -16.78 -21.99 10.50
N ILE A 363 -16.51 -21.77 9.22
CA ILE A 363 -17.46 -21.18 8.26
C ILE A 363 -18.40 -22.24 7.66
N GLU A 364 -18.10 -23.52 7.80
CA GLU A 364 -18.92 -24.62 7.27
C GLU A 364 -20.37 -24.53 7.76
N ASP A 365 -21.34 -24.80 6.89
CA ASP A 365 -22.76 -24.66 7.20
C ASP A 365 -23.25 -25.58 8.35
N THR A 366 -22.49 -26.63 8.64
CA THR A 366 -22.71 -27.54 9.75
C THR A 366 -22.43 -26.94 11.12
N VAL A 367 -21.57 -25.92 11.18
CA VAL A 367 -21.21 -25.21 12.42
C VAL A 367 -22.29 -24.19 12.73
N ARG A 368 -23.05 -24.38 13.81
CA ARG A 368 -24.10 -23.47 14.27
C ARG A 368 -23.86 -23.08 15.73
N PHE A 369 -24.06 -21.81 16.02
CA PHE A 369 -23.93 -21.24 17.36
C PHE A 369 -25.33 -21.02 17.96
N ALA A 370 -25.45 -21.16 19.28
CA ALA A 370 -26.64 -20.75 20.01
C ALA A 370 -26.84 -19.22 19.93
N ASN A 371 -25.78 -18.45 20.15
CA ASN A 371 -25.82 -16.98 20.15
C ASN A 371 -24.45 -16.38 19.86
N LEU A 372 -24.03 -16.35 18.57
CA LEU A 372 -22.75 -15.77 18.18
C LEU A 372 -22.82 -14.25 18.21
N GLY A 373 -22.07 -13.58 19.10
CA GLY A 373 -22.08 -12.12 19.26
C GLY A 373 -20.78 -11.43 18.85
N PHE A 374 -19.64 -12.14 18.82
CA PHE A 374 -18.36 -11.52 18.50
C PHE A 374 -17.49 -12.45 17.65
N VAL A 375 -16.90 -11.90 16.59
CA VAL A 375 -16.01 -12.61 15.67
C VAL A 375 -14.68 -11.89 15.54
N VAL A 376 -13.59 -12.63 15.69
CA VAL A 376 -12.22 -12.16 15.45
C VAL A 376 -11.69 -12.85 14.19
N ILE A 377 -11.12 -12.10 13.26
CA ILE A 377 -10.49 -12.62 12.04
C ILE A 377 -9.03 -12.19 12.06
N ASP A 378 -8.11 -13.15 12.11
CA ASP A 378 -6.68 -12.86 12.07
C ASP A 378 -6.13 -12.94 10.64
N GLU A 379 -5.21 -12.02 10.29
CA GLU A 379 -4.54 -11.93 8.96
C GLU A 379 -5.54 -11.86 7.77
N GLN A 380 -6.37 -10.83 7.78
CA GLN A 380 -7.47 -10.59 6.82
C GLN A 380 -7.12 -10.80 5.35
N HIS A 381 -5.91 -10.40 4.93
CA HIS A 381 -5.49 -10.46 3.52
C HIS A 381 -5.55 -11.87 2.91
N ARG A 382 -5.73 -12.90 3.72
CA ARG A 382 -5.87 -14.32 3.31
C ARG A 382 -7.31 -14.79 3.22
N PHE A 383 -8.31 -13.95 3.58
CA PHE A 383 -9.73 -14.29 3.54
C PHE A 383 -10.50 -13.42 2.57
N GLY A 384 -11.21 -14.05 1.63
CA GLY A 384 -12.08 -13.33 0.69
C GLY A 384 -13.32 -12.73 1.36
N VAL A 385 -13.87 -11.68 0.76
CA VAL A 385 -15.09 -10.98 1.21
C VAL A 385 -16.27 -11.93 1.37
N ALA A 386 -16.43 -12.86 0.42
CA ALA A 386 -17.50 -13.86 0.44
C ALA A 386 -17.43 -14.81 1.66
N GLN A 387 -16.25 -15.09 2.18
CA GLN A 387 -16.08 -15.93 3.36
C GLN A 387 -16.50 -15.20 4.64
N ARG A 388 -16.24 -13.90 4.73
CA ARG A 388 -16.70 -13.05 5.85
C ARG A 388 -18.24 -12.96 5.88
N ALA A 389 -18.87 -12.79 4.74
CA ALA A 389 -20.33 -12.71 4.63
C ALA A 389 -21.03 -13.98 5.15
N LYS A 390 -20.41 -15.17 5.00
CA LYS A 390 -20.95 -16.41 5.55
C LYS A 390 -20.99 -16.43 7.08
N LEU A 391 -20.03 -15.80 7.76
CA LEU A 391 -20.04 -15.70 9.23
C LEU A 391 -21.21 -14.83 9.75
N TRP A 392 -21.54 -13.76 9.02
CA TRP A 392 -22.67 -12.90 9.41
C TRP A 392 -24.02 -13.63 9.35
N ASN A 393 -24.17 -14.53 8.38
CA ASN A 393 -25.39 -15.31 8.19
C ASN A 393 -25.58 -16.45 9.21
N LYS A 394 -24.58 -16.70 10.11
CA LYS A 394 -24.65 -17.73 11.13
C LYS A 394 -25.38 -17.32 12.41
N ALA A 395 -25.70 -16.04 12.54
CA ALA A 395 -26.37 -15.48 13.71
C ALA A 395 -27.66 -14.75 13.32
N ALA A 396 -28.69 -14.80 14.17
CA ALA A 396 -29.94 -14.05 13.97
C ALA A 396 -29.75 -12.55 14.08
N ILE A 397 -28.82 -12.11 14.94
CA ILE A 397 -28.34 -10.73 15.08
C ILE A 397 -26.91 -10.71 14.60
N ALA A 398 -26.54 -9.77 13.73
CA ALA A 398 -25.20 -9.68 13.18
C ALA A 398 -24.13 -9.55 14.30
N PRO A 399 -23.12 -10.43 14.35
CA PRO A 399 -22.07 -10.35 15.35
C PRO A 399 -21.17 -9.15 15.10
N HIS A 400 -20.56 -8.61 16.15
CA HIS A 400 -19.47 -7.64 16.04
C HIS A 400 -18.24 -8.32 15.40
N VAL A 401 -17.53 -7.62 14.53
CA VAL A 401 -16.36 -8.17 13.82
C VAL A 401 -15.13 -7.34 14.14
N LEU A 402 -14.09 -8.01 14.62
CA LEU A 402 -12.77 -7.46 14.83
C LEU A 402 -11.79 -8.16 13.88
N VAL A 403 -11.28 -7.42 12.93
CA VAL A 403 -10.27 -7.90 11.98
C VAL A 403 -8.90 -7.51 12.51
N MET A 404 -7.94 -8.43 12.54
CA MET A 404 -6.57 -8.16 12.98
C MET A 404 -5.60 -8.30 11.81
N THR A 405 -4.58 -7.46 11.77
CA THR A 405 -3.46 -7.61 10.85
C THR A 405 -2.13 -7.29 11.55
N ALA A 406 -1.10 -8.08 11.25
CA ALA A 406 0.26 -7.82 11.69
C ALA A 406 1.08 -7.04 10.65
N THR A 407 0.55 -6.84 9.44
CA THR A 407 1.13 -5.91 8.47
C THR A 407 0.64 -4.51 8.78
N PRO A 408 1.50 -3.61 9.26
CA PRO A 408 1.13 -2.21 9.35
C PRO A 408 0.82 -1.68 7.95
N ILE A 409 -0.35 -1.09 7.81
CA ILE A 409 -0.77 -0.38 6.60
C ILE A 409 -0.86 1.08 7.01
N PRO A 410 -0.33 2.03 6.24
CA PRO A 410 -0.49 3.44 6.56
C PRO A 410 -1.95 3.76 6.88
N ARG A 411 -2.18 4.49 7.97
CA ARG A 411 -3.53 4.73 8.52
C ARG A 411 -4.49 5.29 7.48
N THR A 412 -4.02 6.24 6.69
CA THR A 412 -4.77 6.90 5.64
C THR A 412 -5.20 5.92 4.54
N LEU A 413 -4.27 5.06 4.15
CA LEU A 413 -4.54 4.02 3.16
C LEU A 413 -5.52 2.97 3.69
N ALA A 414 -5.37 2.56 4.95
CA ALA A 414 -6.28 1.62 5.60
C ALA A 414 -7.72 2.15 5.66
N MET A 415 -7.89 3.43 5.97
CA MET A 415 -9.20 4.09 6.03
C MET A 415 -9.90 4.17 4.66
N THR A 416 -9.13 4.25 3.59
CA THR A 416 -9.67 4.33 2.22
C THR A 416 -9.93 2.95 1.62
N VAL A 417 -8.96 2.03 1.75
CA VAL A 417 -9.03 0.68 1.16
C VAL A 417 -10.01 -0.21 1.90
N TYR A 418 -10.04 -0.09 3.22
CA TYR A 418 -10.98 -0.80 4.10
C TYR A 418 -12.04 0.15 4.66
N GLY A 419 -12.57 1.02 3.81
CA GLY A 419 -13.46 2.11 4.22
C GLY A 419 -14.77 1.69 4.89
N ASP A 420 -15.08 0.40 4.88
CA ASP A 420 -16.14 -0.25 5.64
C ASP A 420 -15.72 -0.64 7.08
N LEU A 421 -14.42 -0.52 7.41
CA LEU A 421 -13.88 -0.82 8.72
C LEU A 421 -13.47 0.46 9.46
N ASP A 422 -13.85 0.58 10.72
CA ASP A 422 -13.22 1.53 11.62
C ASP A 422 -11.83 1.04 11.99
N VAL A 423 -10.85 1.94 12.14
CA VAL A 423 -9.45 1.56 12.36
C VAL A 423 -8.99 1.91 13.76
N SER A 424 -8.45 0.92 14.48
CA SER A 424 -7.72 1.10 15.74
C SER A 424 -6.27 0.66 15.60
N ILE A 425 -5.35 1.40 16.19
CA ILE A 425 -3.92 1.16 16.07
C ILE A 425 -3.31 0.94 17.46
N ILE A 426 -2.55 -0.15 17.62
CA ILE A 426 -1.66 -0.36 18.75
C ILE A 426 -0.26 0.08 18.31
N ASP A 427 0.10 1.29 18.68
CA ASP A 427 1.36 1.97 18.35
C ASP A 427 2.42 1.87 19.47
N GLU A 428 2.16 1.04 20.48
CA GLU A 428 3.07 0.76 21.58
C GLU A 428 3.39 -0.72 21.67
N LEU A 429 4.64 -1.06 22.00
CA LEU A 429 5.04 -2.43 22.31
C LEU A 429 4.89 -2.69 23.83
N PRO A 430 4.59 -3.95 24.25
CA PRO A 430 4.54 -4.33 25.64
C PRO A 430 5.86 -4.04 26.37
N PRO A 431 5.81 -3.67 27.67
CA PRO A 431 6.98 -3.37 28.46
C PRO A 431 7.94 -4.57 28.56
N GLY A 432 9.25 -4.30 28.63
CA GLY A 432 10.30 -5.32 28.73
C GLY A 432 10.79 -5.92 27.42
N ARG A 433 10.18 -5.57 26.29
CA ARG A 433 10.64 -6.01 24.97
C ARG A 433 11.80 -5.13 24.48
N LYS A 434 12.91 -5.77 24.09
CA LYS A 434 14.04 -5.06 23.49
C LYS A 434 13.83 -4.94 21.97
N PRO A 435 14.15 -3.77 21.37
CA PRO A 435 14.12 -3.62 19.92
C PRO A 435 15.07 -4.61 19.24
N VAL A 436 14.62 -5.21 18.13
CA VAL A 436 15.46 -6.09 17.31
C VAL A 436 16.51 -5.24 16.58
N LEU A 437 17.79 -5.55 16.79
CA LEU A 437 18.88 -4.87 16.10
C LEU A 437 18.97 -5.40 14.66
N THR A 438 18.67 -4.54 13.69
CA THR A 438 18.75 -4.91 12.28
C THR A 438 20.06 -4.48 11.67
N LEU A 439 20.79 -5.41 11.06
CA LEU A 439 22.12 -5.19 10.49
C LEU A 439 22.13 -5.56 9.01
N LEU A 440 22.60 -4.67 8.15
CA LEU A 440 22.93 -5.00 6.76
C LEU A 440 24.38 -5.50 6.69
N ARG A 441 24.57 -6.65 6.06
CA ARG A 441 25.88 -7.28 5.86
C ARG A 441 26.02 -7.74 4.42
N TYR A 442 27.25 -7.67 3.92
CA TYR A 442 27.57 -8.07 2.55
C TYR A 442 28.27 -9.44 2.53
N ASP A 443 28.32 -10.07 1.38
CA ASP A 443 28.93 -11.40 1.23
C ASP A 443 30.39 -11.46 1.72
N SER A 444 31.16 -10.38 1.60
CA SER A 444 32.52 -10.27 2.16
C SER A 444 32.56 -10.35 3.69
N GLN A 445 31.45 -10.08 4.37
CA GLN A 445 31.35 -10.09 5.84
C GLN A 445 30.73 -11.40 6.37
N ARG A 446 30.47 -12.38 5.50
CA ARG A 446 29.75 -13.63 5.80
C ARG A 446 30.37 -14.41 6.96
N GLN A 447 31.71 -14.50 7.01
CA GLN A 447 32.41 -15.19 8.10
C GLN A 447 32.09 -14.58 9.46
N SER A 448 32.10 -13.28 9.57
CA SER A 448 31.80 -12.59 10.83
C SER A 448 30.34 -12.83 11.28
N VAL A 449 29.42 -13.02 10.35
CA VAL A 449 28.02 -13.39 10.63
C VAL A 449 27.97 -14.82 11.20
N TYR A 450 28.68 -15.77 10.61
CA TYR A 450 28.73 -17.15 11.09
C TYR A 450 29.36 -17.26 12.49
N ASP A 451 30.40 -16.48 12.75
CA ASP A 451 31.03 -16.40 14.09
C ASP A 451 30.04 -15.83 15.11
N GLY A 452 29.22 -14.86 14.71
CA GLY A 452 28.14 -14.31 15.52
C GLY A 452 27.05 -15.33 15.83
N ILE A 453 26.61 -16.09 14.82
CA ILE A 453 25.65 -17.19 14.96
C ILE A 453 26.18 -18.23 15.92
N HIS A 454 27.42 -18.67 15.74
CA HIS A 454 28.04 -19.70 16.58
C HIS A 454 28.04 -19.29 18.07
N ARG A 455 28.38 -18.02 18.37
CA ARG A 455 28.29 -17.48 19.74
C ARG A 455 26.90 -17.53 20.33
N GLN A 456 25.86 -17.22 19.54
CA GLN A 456 24.48 -17.29 20.00
C GLN A 456 24.01 -18.74 20.23
N LEU A 457 24.42 -19.68 19.38
CA LEU A 457 24.15 -21.10 19.54
C LEU A 457 24.80 -21.67 20.80
N LEU A 458 26.04 -21.28 21.11
CA LEU A 458 26.73 -21.67 22.35
C LEU A 458 26.03 -21.14 23.60
N GLN A 459 25.30 -20.03 23.50
CA GLN A 459 24.46 -19.51 24.58
C GLN A 459 23.10 -20.22 24.69
N GLY A 460 22.86 -21.26 23.91
CA GLY A 460 21.63 -22.02 23.87
C GLY A 460 20.49 -21.31 23.11
N ARG A 461 20.81 -20.29 22.30
CA ARG A 461 19.82 -19.58 21.49
C ARG A 461 19.56 -20.31 20.18
N GLN A 462 18.39 -20.03 19.61
CA GLN A 462 17.99 -20.60 18.31
C GLN A 462 18.07 -19.55 17.19
N VAL A 463 18.27 -20.03 15.98
CA VAL A 463 18.56 -19.21 14.79
C VAL A 463 17.63 -19.58 13.64
N TYR A 464 17.05 -18.57 13.00
CA TYR A 464 16.39 -18.70 11.70
C TYR A 464 17.35 -18.29 10.59
N ILE A 465 17.39 -19.05 9.49
CA ILE A 465 18.08 -18.71 8.24
C ILE A 465 17.06 -18.83 7.11
N VAL A 466 16.73 -17.71 6.46
CA VAL A 466 15.67 -17.64 5.47
C VAL A 466 16.26 -17.36 4.08
N TYR A 467 15.92 -18.20 3.11
CA TYR A 467 16.26 -18.04 1.72
C TYR A 467 15.07 -17.50 0.91
N PRO A 468 15.29 -16.61 -0.08
CA PRO A 468 14.22 -16.19 -0.97
C PRO A 468 13.76 -17.31 -1.90
N LEU A 469 12.54 -17.23 -2.39
CA LEU A 469 12.11 -17.99 -3.57
C LEU A 469 12.75 -17.33 -4.80
N ILE A 470 13.45 -18.11 -5.66
CA ILE A 470 14.36 -17.54 -6.67
C ILE A 470 13.67 -17.26 -8.00
N ASP A 471 12.64 -18.04 -8.40
CA ASP A 471 11.91 -17.86 -9.66
C ASP A 471 10.63 -18.69 -9.74
N GLU A 472 9.81 -18.43 -10.77
CA GLU A 472 8.72 -19.32 -11.23
C GLU A 472 9.21 -20.74 -11.59
N ASN A 473 10.53 -20.97 -11.72
CA ASN A 473 11.16 -22.27 -11.89
C ASN A 473 11.41 -22.94 -10.54
N GLU A 474 10.36 -23.56 -10.07
CA GLU A 474 10.20 -24.26 -8.79
C GLU A 474 11.32 -25.27 -8.43
N LYS A 475 12.11 -25.76 -9.39
CA LYS A 475 13.22 -26.68 -9.13
C LYS A 475 14.49 -25.98 -8.64
N SER A 476 14.70 -24.71 -9.04
CA SER A 476 15.89 -23.95 -8.63
C SER A 476 15.82 -23.49 -7.18
N ASP A 477 14.62 -23.23 -6.68
CA ASP A 477 14.38 -22.77 -5.29
C ASP A 477 14.64 -23.86 -4.27
N LEU A 478 14.16 -25.07 -4.55
CA LEU A 478 14.43 -26.25 -3.70
C LEU A 478 15.93 -26.56 -3.66
N HIS A 479 16.59 -26.49 -4.82
CA HIS A 479 18.02 -26.76 -4.90
C HIS A 479 18.85 -25.74 -4.09
N SER A 480 18.49 -24.46 -4.15
CA SER A 480 19.16 -23.42 -3.36
C SER A 480 18.94 -23.60 -1.85
N LEU A 481 17.76 -24.02 -1.43
CA LEU A 481 17.46 -24.31 -0.03
C LEU A 481 18.19 -25.56 0.45
N GLU A 482 18.18 -26.63 -0.35
CA GLU A 482 18.86 -27.90 -0.03
C GLU A 482 20.36 -27.69 0.09
N GLN A 483 20.97 -26.97 -0.86
CA GLN A 483 22.38 -26.59 -0.76
C GLN A 483 22.68 -25.74 0.47
N GLY A 484 21.80 -24.77 0.77
CA GLY A 484 21.92 -23.97 1.99
C GLY A 484 21.81 -24.81 3.25
N TYR A 485 20.86 -25.75 3.31
CA TYR A 485 20.71 -26.67 4.42
C TYR A 485 21.94 -27.57 4.61
N GLU A 486 22.45 -28.19 3.54
CA GLU A 486 23.65 -29.01 3.57
C GLU A 486 24.87 -28.22 4.05
N PHE A 487 25.05 -27.01 3.50
CA PHE A 487 26.14 -26.13 3.87
C PHE A 487 26.08 -25.74 5.36
N ILE A 488 24.93 -25.31 5.84
CA ILE A 488 24.73 -24.89 7.24
C ILE A 488 24.89 -26.09 8.18
N SER A 489 24.38 -27.27 7.81
CA SER A 489 24.55 -28.50 8.59
C SER A 489 26.01 -28.95 8.67
N HIS A 490 26.79 -28.70 7.62
CA HIS A 490 28.22 -29.00 7.62
C HIS A 490 29.02 -27.98 8.43
N LEU A 491 28.63 -26.68 8.36
CA LEU A 491 29.30 -25.60 9.06
C LEU A 491 29.08 -25.67 10.58
N PHE A 492 27.87 -26.04 11.02
CA PHE A 492 27.47 -26.12 12.41
C PHE A 492 27.21 -27.57 12.86
N LYS A 493 28.21 -28.46 12.69
CA LYS A 493 28.11 -29.92 12.94
C LYS A 493 27.64 -30.28 14.35
N ASP A 494 27.96 -29.46 15.34
CA ASP A 494 27.63 -29.69 16.73
C ASP A 494 26.17 -29.32 17.08
N PHE A 495 25.44 -28.73 16.13
CA PHE A 495 24.09 -28.24 16.31
C PHE A 495 23.12 -28.93 15.36
N LYS A 496 21.91 -29.24 15.87
CA LYS A 496 20.86 -29.85 15.06
C LYS A 496 20.17 -28.79 14.18
N VAL A 497 20.11 -29.08 12.88
CA VAL A 497 19.46 -28.22 11.89
C VAL A 497 18.14 -28.86 11.46
N ALA A 498 17.07 -28.08 11.45
CA ALA A 498 15.82 -28.42 10.82
C ALA A 498 15.65 -27.60 9.53
N TYR A 499 14.83 -28.05 8.59
CA TYR A 499 14.54 -27.31 7.39
C TYR A 499 13.05 -27.38 7.03
N VAL A 500 12.50 -26.28 6.46
CA VAL A 500 11.10 -26.18 6.10
C VAL A 500 10.93 -25.40 4.80
N HIS A 501 10.10 -25.92 3.90
CA HIS A 501 9.75 -25.25 2.65
C HIS A 501 8.27 -25.45 2.26
N GLY A 502 7.77 -24.66 1.31
CA GLY A 502 6.35 -24.62 0.96
C GLY A 502 5.74 -25.93 0.45
N ARG A 503 6.57 -26.80 -0.14
CA ARG A 503 6.13 -28.07 -0.76
C ARG A 503 6.11 -29.27 0.18
N MET A 504 6.60 -29.09 1.40
CA MET A 504 6.52 -30.17 2.38
C MET A 504 5.06 -30.52 2.66
N LYS A 505 4.80 -31.82 2.84
CA LYS A 505 3.49 -32.28 3.33
C LYS A 505 3.22 -31.62 4.70
N PRO A 506 1.97 -31.21 4.99
CA PRO A 506 1.64 -30.53 6.24
C PRO A 506 2.19 -31.22 7.49
N ALA A 507 2.02 -32.55 7.60
CA ALA A 507 2.52 -33.32 8.73
C ALA A 507 4.06 -33.28 8.90
N GLU A 508 4.81 -33.26 7.80
CA GLU A 508 6.27 -33.17 7.84
C GLU A 508 6.71 -31.75 8.25
N LYS A 509 6.04 -30.73 7.69
CA LYS A 509 6.25 -29.34 8.06
C LYS A 509 6.01 -29.13 9.55
N ASP A 510 4.89 -29.63 10.06
CA ASP A 510 4.54 -29.54 11.48
C ASP A 510 5.57 -30.26 12.37
N ARG A 511 6.07 -31.42 11.95
CA ARG A 511 7.12 -32.14 12.65
C ARG A 511 8.41 -31.33 12.77
N GLN A 512 8.88 -30.74 11.67
CA GLN A 512 10.11 -29.94 11.68
C GLN A 512 9.94 -28.65 12.50
N MET A 513 8.79 -28.00 12.40
CA MET A 513 8.48 -26.81 13.19
C MET A 513 8.39 -27.13 14.68
N THR A 514 7.78 -28.26 15.06
CA THR A 514 7.71 -28.71 16.45
C THR A 514 9.10 -29.00 17.01
N ARG A 515 9.99 -29.67 16.26
CA ARG A 515 11.38 -29.90 16.65
C ARG A 515 12.13 -28.59 16.92
N PHE A 516 11.88 -27.57 16.12
CA PHE A 516 12.48 -26.26 16.35
C PHE A 516 11.84 -25.55 17.56
N ALA A 517 10.53 -25.59 17.68
CA ALA A 517 9.82 -24.93 18.78
C ALA A 517 10.14 -25.55 20.15
N SER A 518 10.35 -26.90 20.24
CA SER A 518 10.75 -27.62 21.46
C SER A 518 12.22 -27.42 21.83
N GLY A 519 13.06 -26.84 20.94
CA GLY A 519 14.50 -26.73 21.15
C GLY A 519 15.30 -27.95 20.71
N ASP A 520 14.67 -29.01 20.17
CA ASP A 520 15.37 -30.19 19.64
C ASP A 520 16.20 -29.86 18.39
N ALA A 521 15.86 -28.78 17.67
CA ALA A 521 16.66 -28.19 16.62
C ALA A 521 17.08 -26.77 17.02
N HIS A 522 18.34 -26.45 16.77
CA HIS A 522 18.94 -25.16 17.14
C HIS A 522 18.90 -24.14 16.00
N ILE A 523 18.93 -24.63 14.76
CA ILE A 523 18.86 -23.80 13.54
C ILE A 523 17.67 -24.27 12.72
N LEU A 524 16.89 -23.34 12.20
CA LEU A 524 15.84 -23.61 11.22
C LEU A 524 16.19 -22.90 9.91
N VAL A 525 16.45 -23.69 8.86
CA VAL A 525 16.65 -23.23 7.48
C VAL A 525 15.31 -23.30 6.75
N ALA A 526 14.88 -22.19 6.14
CA ALA A 526 13.56 -22.15 5.52
C ALA A 526 13.48 -21.20 4.33
N THR A 527 12.42 -21.36 3.55
CA THR A 527 11.95 -20.33 2.61
C THR A 527 10.98 -19.36 3.30
N THR A 528 10.34 -18.46 2.55
CA THR A 528 9.35 -17.47 3.03
C THR A 528 8.16 -18.07 3.80
N VAL A 529 8.00 -19.38 3.81
CA VAL A 529 6.91 -20.08 4.53
C VAL A 529 6.88 -19.76 6.03
N ILE A 530 7.98 -19.28 6.62
CA ILE A 530 8.05 -18.83 8.03
C ILE A 530 7.27 -17.53 8.28
N GLU A 531 6.82 -16.83 7.26
CA GLU A 531 5.93 -15.68 7.45
C GLU A 531 4.69 -16.05 8.27
N VAL A 532 4.35 -17.33 8.35
CA VAL A 532 3.17 -17.84 9.06
C VAL A 532 3.56 -18.58 10.35
N GLY A 533 3.49 -17.91 11.47
CA GLY A 533 2.80 -18.38 12.67
C GLY A 533 3.53 -19.05 13.79
N VAL A 534 4.77 -19.50 13.79
CA VAL A 534 5.32 -20.18 14.99
C VAL A 534 6.05 -19.20 15.91
N ASN A 535 5.60 -19.13 17.16
CA ASN A 535 6.24 -18.36 18.20
C ASN A 535 7.33 -19.18 18.88
N VAL A 536 8.60 -18.81 18.70
CA VAL A 536 9.75 -19.43 19.39
C VAL A 536 10.47 -18.36 20.19
N PRO A 537 10.18 -18.20 21.49
CA PRO A 537 10.74 -17.13 22.31
C PRO A 537 12.26 -17.18 22.41
N ASN A 538 12.86 -18.37 22.31
CA ASN A 538 14.31 -18.60 22.38
C ASN A 538 15.05 -18.26 21.07
N ALA A 539 14.33 -18.03 19.96
CA ALA A 539 14.95 -17.64 18.70
C ALA A 539 15.33 -16.15 18.74
N SER A 540 16.63 -15.88 18.84
CA SER A 540 17.20 -14.53 18.98
C SER A 540 17.86 -14.00 17.70
N VAL A 541 18.11 -14.85 16.71
CA VAL A 541 18.77 -14.45 15.45
C VAL A 541 17.92 -14.83 14.25
N MET A 542 17.70 -13.86 13.37
CA MET A 542 17.12 -14.02 12.04
C MET A 542 18.17 -13.64 11.01
N VAL A 543 18.56 -14.55 10.14
CA VAL A 543 19.39 -14.27 8.97
C VAL A 543 18.53 -14.37 7.72
N ILE A 544 18.53 -13.33 6.90
CA ILE A 544 17.79 -13.30 5.65
C ILE A 544 18.81 -13.24 4.50
N GLU A 545 18.92 -14.32 3.79
CA GLU A 545 19.83 -14.46 2.65
C GLU A 545 19.26 -13.76 1.41
N ASN A 546 20.12 -13.10 0.65
CA ASN A 546 19.73 -12.31 -0.53
C ASN A 546 18.58 -11.35 -0.22
N ALA A 547 18.71 -10.57 0.85
CA ALA A 547 17.65 -9.69 1.36
C ALA A 547 17.17 -8.67 0.33
N GLU A 548 17.99 -8.38 -0.71
CA GLU A 548 17.63 -7.52 -1.84
C GLU A 548 16.44 -8.05 -2.66
N ARG A 549 16.08 -9.32 -2.53
CA ARG A 549 14.97 -9.95 -3.26
C ARG A 549 13.63 -9.88 -2.53
N PHE A 550 13.64 -9.51 -1.26
CA PHE A 550 12.43 -9.41 -0.45
C PHE A 550 11.80 -8.02 -0.52
N GLY A 551 10.48 -7.96 -0.44
CA GLY A 551 9.75 -6.73 -0.17
C GLY A 551 9.95 -6.24 1.27
N LEU A 552 9.82 -4.93 1.52
CA LEU A 552 9.98 -4.37 2.87
C LEU A 552 8.99 -4.97 3.87
N SER A 553 7.75 -5.17 3.47
CA SER A 553 6.72 -5.79 4.32
C SER A 553 7.11 -7.23 4.72
N GLN A 554 7.69 -8.01 3.80
CA GLN A 554 8.18 -9.36 4.09
C GLN A 554 9.37 -9.35 5.06
N LEU A 555 10.35 -8.46 4.81
CA LEU A 555 11.49 -8.29 5.70
C LEU A 555 11.05 -7.90 7.12
N HIS A 556 10.06 -7.01 7.23
CA HIS A 556 9.50 -6.61 8.51
C HIS A 556 8.80 -7.77 9.23
N GLN A 557 7.99 -8.56 8.54
CA GLN A 557 7.34 -9.75 9.10
C GLN A 557 8.34 -10.79 9.58
N LEU A 558 9.41 -11.05 8.79
CA LEU A 558 10.50 -11.95 9.18
C LEU A 558 11.26 -11.42 10.40
N ARG A 559 11.59 -10.12 10.43
CA ARG A 559 12.19 -9.48 11.61
C ARG A 559 11.34 -9.69 12.87
N GLY A 560 10.03 -9.58 12.74
CA GLY A 560 9.08 -9.79 13.86
C GLY A 560 9.01 -11.22 14.40
N ARG A 561 9.66 -12.20 13.75
CA ARG A 561 9.73 -13.59 14.24
C ARG A 561 10.76 -13.77 15.35
N VAL A 562 11.69 -12.85 15.52
CA VAL A 562 12.64 -12.80 16.63
C VAL A 562 12.31 -11.63 17.57
N GLY A 563 12.98 -11.54 18.73
CA GLY A 563 12.75 -10.47 19.70
C GLY A 563 11.47 -10.67 20.52
N ARG A 564 11.05 -11.90 20.75
CA ARG A 564 9.89 -12.24 21.58
C ARG A 564 10.27 -12.64 23.00
N GLY A 565 11.56 -12.85 23.25
CA GLY A 565 12.15 -13.07 24.59
C GLY A 565 12.67 -11.77 25.22
N ALA A 566 13.21 -11.88 26.44
CA ALA A 566 13.80 -10.77 27.18
C ALA A 566 15.20 -10.38 26.68
N ASP A 567 15.84 -11.24 25.87
CA ASP A 567 17.21 -11.06 25.41
C ASP A 567 17.29 -10.25 24.11
N GLN A 568 18.48 -9.66 23.91
CA GLN A 568 18.74 -8.92 22.67
C GLN A 568 18.66 -9.83 21.46
N SER A 569 17.88 -9.43 20.46
CA SER A 569 17.71 -10.19 19.22
C SER A 569 18.24 -9.41 18.02
N TYR A 570 18.64 -10.17 17.00
CA TYR A 570 19.32 -9.64 15.82
C TYR A 570 18.60 -10.09 14.54
N CYS A 571 18.44 -9.16 13.61
CA CYS A 571 17.98 -9.46 12.24
C CYS A 571 19.12 -9.06 11.27
N ILE A 572 19.70 -10.03 10.58
CA ILE A 572 20.85 -9.83 9.70
C ILE A 572 20.36 -9.96 8.25
N LEU A 573 20.45 -8.87 7.52
CA LEU A 573 20.12 -8.81 6.11
C LEU A 573 21.39 -9.06 5.29
N MET A 574 21.51 -10.25 4.68
CA MET A 574 22.64 -10.57 3.79
C MET A 574 22.32 -10.11 2.39
N SER A 575 23.26 -9.41 1.76
CA SER A 575 23.11 -8.87 0.40
C SER A 575 24.42 -8.90 -0.38
N LYS A 576 24.31 -8.85 -1.71
CA LYS A 576 25.48 -8.65 -2.58
C LYS A 576 26.00 -7.22 -2.44
N GLU A 577 27.30 -7.02 -2.72
CA GLU A 577 27.91 -5.68 -2.69
C GLU A 577 27.41 -4.78 -3.82
N SER A 578 27.15 -5.37 -5.00
CA SER A 578 26.68 -4.66 -6.19
C SER A 578 25.15 -4.69 -6.28
N ILE A 579 24.48 -3.81 -5.52
CA ILE A 579 23.03 -3.60 -5.59
C ILE A 579 22.72 -2.20 -6.09
N GLY A 580 21.58 -2.04 -6.78
CA GLY A 580 21.09 -0.74 -7.25
C GLY A 580 20.81 0.23 -6.11
N LYS A 581 20.81 1.54 -6.41
CA LYS A 581 20.58 2.60 -5.40
C LYS A 581 19.24 2.45 -4.68
N ASP A 582 18.17 2.13 -5.40
CA ASP A 582 16.82 1.98 -4.83
C ASP A 582 16.73 0.76 -3.90
N THR A 583 17.35 -0.35 -4.29
CA THR A 583 17.45 -1.55 -3.46
C THR A 583 18.24 -1.27 -2.17
N ARG A 584 19.36 -0.57 -2.28
CA ARG A 584 20.15 -0.16 -1.10
C ARG A 584 19.31 0.70 -0.16
N ARG A 585 18.64 1.73 -0.69
CA ARG A 585 17.76 2.61 0.09
C ARG A 585 16.66 1.81 0.80
N ARG A 586 16.09 0.80 0.13
CA ARG A 586 15.09 -0.09 0.73
C ARG A 586 15.65 -0.87 1.93
N LEU A 587 16.84 -1.45 1.83
CA LEU A 587 17.48 -2.17 2.93
C LEU A 587 17.92 -1.23 4.06
N GLU A 588 18.35 -0.01 3.74
CA GLU A 588 18.68 1.03 4.73
C GLU A 588 17.47 1.44 5.58
N VAL A 589 16.27 1.50 5.01
CA VAL A 589 15.04 1.74 5.77
C VAL A 589 14.87 0.69 6.87
N MET A 590 15.09 -0.60 6.56
CA MET A 590 14.99 -1.67 7.55
C MET A 590 15.98 -1.57 8.70
N THR A 591 17.16 -0.97 8.45
CA THR A 591 18.18 -0.78 9.49
C THR A 591 17.99 0.49 10.30
N SER A 592 17.28 1.49 9.76
CA SER A 592 17.08 2.81 10.40
C SER A 592 15.91 2.84 11.38
N THR A 593 14.91 1.95 11.21
CA THR A 593 13.71 1.94 12.06
C THR A 593 13.25 0.54 12.43
N THR A 594 12.69 0.42 13.63
CA THR A 594 11.97 -0.78 14.07
C THR A 594 10.45 -0.64 13.89
N ASP A 595 9.96 0.58 13.64
CA ASP A 595 8.54 0.88 13.48
C ASP A 595 8.01 0.35 12.14
N GLY A 596 7.06 -0.57 12.19
CA GLY A 596 6.44 -1.18 11.03
C GLY A 596 5.61 -0.22 10.19
N PHE A 597 5.05 0.84 10.77
CA PHE A 597 4.30 1.86 10.02
C PHE A 597 5.24 2.69 9.14
N ILE A 598 6.40 3.09 9.66
CA ILE A 598 7.44 3.79 8.89
C ILE A 598 7.97 2.91 7.76
N VAL A 599 8.20 1.61 8.05
CA VAL A 599 8.62 0.64 7.02
C VAL A 599 7.56 0.52 5.92
N SER A 600 6.29 0.44 6.29
CA SER A 600 5.17 0.34 5.35
C SER A 600 5.01 1.60 4.48
N GLU A 601 5.15 2.79 5.07
CA GLU A 601 5.15 4.04 4.30
C GLU A 601 6.30 4.11 3.31
N ALA A 602 7.48 3.64 3.71
CA ALA A 602 8.64 3.59 2.83
C ALA A 602 8.46 2.57 1.70
N ASP A 603 7.89 1.38 2.00
CA ASP A 603 7.55 0.36 0.98
C ASP A 603 6.61 0.94 -0.07
N LEU A 604 5.59 1.65 0.39
CA LEU A 604 4.60 2.30 -0.45
C LEU A 604 5.23 3.37 -1.37
N LYS A 605 6.11 4.21 -0.82
CA LYS A 605 6.81 5.27 -1.58
C LYS A 605 7.81 4.70 -2.60
N LEU A 606 8.45 3.57 -2.29
CA LEU A 606 9.47 2.97 -3.16
C LEU A 606 8.89 2.12 -4.29
N ARG A 607 7.73 1.50 -4.10
CA ARG A 607 7.02 0.76 -5.16
C ARG A 607 6.45 1.67 -6.24
N GLY A 608 6.19 2.92 -5.90
CA GLY A 608 5.54 3.89 -6.79
C GLY A 608 4.04 3.64 -6.96
N PRO A 609 3.32 4.59 -7.61
CA PRO A 609 1.86 4.49 -7.76
C PRO A 609 1.41 3.33 -8.66
N GLY A 610 2.20 2.93 -9.67
CA GLY A 610 1.77 1.98 -10.70
C GLY A 610 1.52 0.54 -10.22
N ASP A 611 2.36 0.00 -9.33
CA ASP A 611 2.21 -1.38 -8.83
C ASP A 611 1.08 -1.53 -7.81
N ILE A 612 0.77 -0.45 -7.10
CA ILE A 612 -0.32 -0.43 -6.11
C ILE A 612 -1.65 -0.20 -6.80
N GLU A 613 -1.68 0.68 -7.78
CA GLU A 613 -2.86 0.91 -8.60
C GLU A 613 -3.29 -0.35 -9.34
N GLY A 614 -2.36 -1.18 -9.85
CA GLY A 614 -2.68 -2.44 -10.52
C GLY A 614 -3.36 -3.49 -9.61
N THR A 615 -2.95 -3.57 -8.34
CA THR A 615 -3.53 -4.50 -7.35
C THR A 615 -4.74 -3.93 -6.61
N MET A 616 -4.84 -2.61 -6.47
CA MET A 616 -5.90 -1.91 -5.74
C MET A 616 -6.98 -1.33 -6.66
N GLN A 617 -6.67 -1.00 -7.92
CA GLN A 617 -7.66 -0.52 -8.90
C GLN A 617 -8.76 -1.54 -9.20
N SER A 618 -8.48 -2.84 -9.05
CA SER A 618 -9.55 -3.85 -9.12
C SER A 618 -10.59 -3.69 -8.01
N GLY A 619 -10.33 -2.82 -7.05
CA GLY A 619 -11.14 -2.61 -5.88
C GLY A 619 -11.64 -1.16 -5.66
N LEU A 620 -11.12 -0.14 -6.35
CA LEU A 620 -11.59 1.24 -6.19
C LEU A 620 -12.74 1.56 -7.14
N PRO A 621 -13.76 2.30 -6.65
CA PRO A 621 -14.93 2.64 -7.46
C PRO A 621 -14.69 3.75 -8.49
N ILE A 622 -13.55 4.43 -8.43
CA ILE A 622 -13.14 5.50 -9.37
C ILE A 622 -11.65 5.45 -9.68
N GLU A 623 -11.29 5.87 -10.88
CA GLU A 623 -9.90 6.11 -11.29
C GLU A 623 -9.43 7.48 -10.79
N LEU A 624 -8.34 7.51 -10.01
CA LEU A 624 -7.71 8.75 -9.55
C LEU A 624 -6.77 9.27 -10.61
N LYS A 625 -6.99 10.51 -11.08
CA LYS A 625 -6.18 11.14 -12.14
C LYS A 625 -5.04 12.00 -11.60
N MET A 626 -5.23 12.58 -10.43
CA MET A 626 -4.29 13.54 -9.80
C MET A 626 -3.84 13.08 -8.41
N ALA A 627 -4.75 12.51 -7.63
CA ALA A 627 -4.45 12.07 -6.28
C ALA A 627 -3.78 10.70 -6.27
N SER A 628 -2.91 10.50 -5.29
CA SER A 628 -2.31 9.21 -5.00
C SER A 628 -2.60 8.82 -3.56
N LEU A 629 -3.18 7.64 -3.34
CA LEU A 629 -3.42 7.12 -1.99
C LEU A 629 -2.11 6.88 -1.22
N VAL A 630 -1.01 6.84 -1.93
CA VAL A 630 0.34 6.59 -1.39
C VAL A 630 0.99 7.85 -0.83
N THR A 631 0.91 8.96 -1.58
CA THR A 631 1.68 10.17 -1.28
C THR A 631 0.85 11.29 -0.68
N ASP A 632 -0.47 11.25 -0.85
CA ASP A 632 -1.37 12.35 -0.48
C ASP A 632 -2.10 12.12 0.86
N GLY A 633 -1.49 11.42 1.81
CA GLY A 633 -2.06 11.11 3.13
C GLY A 633 -2.71 12.31 3.84
N PRO A 634 -2.04 13.46 4.01
CA PRO A 634 -2.65 14.64 4.64
C PRO A 634 -3.87 15.18 3.89
N VAL A 635 -3.92 15.02 2.56
CA VAL A 635 -5.07 15.43 1.75
C VAL A 635 -6.24 14.47 1.96
N ILE A 636 -5.98 13.16 2.09
CA ILE A 636 -6.99 12.15 2.42
C ILE A 636 -7.64 12.47 3.78
N GLU A 637 -6.84 12.77 4.80
CA GLU A 637 -7.36 13.12 6.13
C GLU A 637 -8.28 14.35 6.09
N SER A 638 -7.84 15.39 5.37
CA SER A 638 -8.64 16.62 5.20
C SER A 638 -9.92 16.36 4.41
N ALA A 639 -9.86 15.58 3.35
CA ALA A 639 -11.01 15.19 2.53
C ALA A 639 -12.03 14.35 3.31
N ARG A 640 -11.54 13.38 4.09
CA ARG A 640 -12.38 12.56 4.96
C ARG A 640 -13.07 13.37 6.05
N ALA A 641 -12.33 14.27 6.72
CA ALA A 641 -12.91 15.15 7.73
C ALA A 641 -14.03 16.03 7.15
N ALA A 642 -13.80 16.61 5.96
CA ALA A 642 -14.81 17.40 5.27
C ALA A 642 -16.04 16.55 4.85
N ALA A 643 -15.84 15.32 4.37
CA ALA A 643 -16.93 14.42 4.00
C ALA A 643 -17.74 13.96 5.22
N ILE A 644 -17.11 13.71 6.38
CA ILE A 644 -17.78 13.41 7.65
C ILE A 644 -18.64 14.60 8.07
N GLY A 645 -18.07 15.82 8.13
CA GLY A 645 -18.79 17.04 8.53
C GLY A 645 -20.00 17.31 7.62
N LEU A 646 -19.85 17.13 6.33
CA LEU A 646 -20.97 17.26 5.38
C LEU A 646 -22.07 16.24 5.63
N LEU A 647 -21.72 14.96 5.80
CA LEU A 647 -22.69 13.89 6.05
C LEU A 647 -23.33 13.96 7.44
N ASP A 648 -22.70 14.62 8.41
CA ASP A 648 -23.27 14.85 9.74
C ASP A 648 -24.34 15.94 9.68
N SER A 649 -24.12 17.00 8.88
CA SER A 649 -25.07 18.09 8.69
C SER A 649 -26.17 17.76 7.67
N ASP A 650 -25.84 17.04 6.58
CA ASP A 650 -26.76 16.67 5.50
C ASP A 650 -26.56 15.23 5.04
N PRO A 651 -27.09 14.23 5.77
CA PRO A 651 -26.89 12.80 5.47
C PRO A 651 -27.40 12.38 4.09
N SER A 652 -28.39 13.07 3.55
CA SER A 652 -29.01 12.78 2.26
C SER A 652 -28.41 13.55 1.09
N LEU A 653 -27.58 14.53 1.34
CA LEU A 653 -27.11 15.55 0.40
C LEU A 653 -28.27 16.33 -0.24
N GLY A 654 -29.36 16.52 0.50
CA GLY A 654 -30.56 17.22 0.03
C GLY A 654 -30.32 18.72 -0.12
N SER A 655 -29.60 19.32 0.82
CA SER A 655 -29.22 20.73 0.82
C SER A 655 -28.02 21.03 -0.10
N HIS A 656 -27.33 19.97 -0.63
CA HIS A 656 -26.16 20.10 -1.48
C HIS A 656 -26.34 19.39 -2.83
N PRO A 657 -27.26 19.89 -3.70
CA PRO A 657 -27.62 19.22 -4.95
C PRO A 657 -26.46 19.07 -5.93
N ALA A 658 -25.50 20.02 -5.96
CA ALA A 658 -24.31 19.94 -6.81
C ALA A 658 -23.38 18.77 -6.40
N VAL A 659 -23.13 18.60 -5.10
CA VAL A 659 -22.37 17.46 -4.57
C VAL A 659 -23.07 16.16 -4.89
N ARG A 660 -24.40 16.10 -4.67
CA ARG A 660 -25.20 14.90 -4.95
C ARG A 660 -25.17 14.51 -6.43
N ALA A 661 -25.32 15.49 -7.32
CA ALA A 661 -25.27 15.26 -8.76
C ALA A 661 -23.91 14.76 -9.23
N ARG A 662 -22.83 15.39 -8.75
CA ARG A 662 -21.46 15.00 -9.08
C ARG A 662 -21.10 13.62 -8.51
N TRP A 663 -21.50 13.33 -7.28
CA TRP A 663 -21.36 12.00 -6.70
C TRP A 663 -22.09 10.94 -7.52
N ALA A 664 -23.35 11.20 -7.90
CA ALA A 664 -24.12 10.27 -8.72
C ALA A 664 -23.50 10.03 -10.09
N GLU A 665 -22.94 11.07 -10.73
CA GLU A 665 -22.22 10.96 -12.00
C GLU A 665 -20.96 10.08 -11.87
N LEU A 666 -20.13 10.31 -10.85
CA LEU A 666 -18.88 9.59 -10.65
C LEU A 666 -19.10 8.09 -10.33
N PHE A 667 -20.18 7.78 -9.60
CA PHE A 667 -20.46 6.42 -9.14
C PHE A 667 -21.66 5.77 -9.84
N ALA A 668 -22.14 6.34 -10.97
CA ALA A 668 -23.17 5.74 -11.83
C ALA A 668 -22.65 4.41 -12.40
N GLY A 669 -23.26 3.30 -12.03
CA GLY A 669 -22.86 1.95 -12.48
C GLY A 669 -22.05 1.13 -11.45
N THR A 670 -21.66 1.74 -10.32
CA THR A 670 -20.93 1.02 -9.25
C THR A 670 -21.86 0.43 -8.19
N GLN A 671 -23.18 0.34 -8.44
CA GLN A 671 -24.15 -0.19 -7.47
C GLN A 671 -23.90 -1.65 -7.04
N ASP A 672 -23.17 -2.43 -7.82
CA ASP A 672 -22.81 -3.81 -7.44
C ASP A 672 -21.68 -3.91 -6.39
N TRP A 673 -20.99 -2.83 -6.13
CA TRP A 673 -19.94 -2.78 -5.08
C TRP A 673 -20.52 -3.04 -3.68
N ALA A 674 -21.75 -2.62 -3.44
CA ALA A 674 -22.48 -2.86 -2.20
C ALA A 674 -22.75 -4.36 -1.92
N ARG A 675 -22.61 -5.22 -2.93
CA ARG A 675 -22.80 -6.68 -2.82
C ARG A 675 -21.49 -7.45 -2.70
N ILE A 676 -20.35 -6.83 -2.94
CA ILE A 676 -19.03 -7.47 -2.99
C ILE A 676 -18.20 -7.26 -1.71
N SER A 677 -18.54 -6.26 -0.88
CA SER A 677 -17.83 -5.97 0.38
C SER A 677 -18.45 -6.66 1.60
#